data_50ec86ff9964bb49abe929bffe548ab3
#
_entry.id   50ec86ff9964bb49abe929bffe548ab3
#
_cell.length_a   1.000
_cell.length_b   1.000
_cell.length_c   1.000
_cell.angle_alpha   90.00
_cell.angle_beta   90.00
_cell.angle_gamma   90.00
#
_symmetry.space_group_name_H-M   'P 1'
#
loop_
_entity.id
_entity.type
_entity.pdbx_description
1 polymer ?
#
loop_
_entity_poly.entity_id
_entity_poly.type
_entity_poly.pdbx_seq_one_letter_code
_entity_poly.pdbx_strand_id
1 'polypeptide(L)'
;MKDRRLPLLTLGAALSLSVSAGVVACGGDDEQSREPEGHGESASPGNPEGTDPRPTSEPGGTGPRPAQADSLRMHLDLIELSHLAEVDHHGLYIDFGTPARQKYTLGNWRPTNGNGTGWLADGADGDETFTYAGRMARLYFDVREQSDLTLRLRLRPHGTRRVQLYLNGRSQALPEGGVQFAEGSDFRDYDIAIPRDLVRVGENQVQLAFGGTTPVDGQDVSVAMSSVRVIPGSAPAAGEAWVEPLHDGLVTRVQIGETQRPALLARAPTSLTYYVDVPEGARLVFGVGTDSSATGATARVRVQAEGGQPRELWTGAVGARWSDQSLDLAPFAGEIVRIDLLAEGSEGTRVAWSAPSVMVQPPAAAPPTAPARNVVVLLIDTLRASKLRPYNPQSRVRTPIFDGIVERGTLFERAHSQENWTKPSVASVLTGLTPSTHRAITTEARLPASAELVSEVFDGAGFHTASFLANGYVSDRFGFDQGWDHYTNMIREGRSTEAEDVFREAGDWIEQHHDERFFVYVQTIDPHVPYDPPAEFLQMYDPRTDYAGQVQPRRTGELLEAAKGNRPSVVFDESDLTRLTALHDGEISYHDRELGRFLERLAAMGVADDTLLVITSDHGEEFRDHGSFGHGHSVYQELIQVPLVFHRPGLVPQGRRVPHPVSTMNVSQTILELADVRGLRAAEGRSLVSDMHGLVPSHPMLAFTNMLDDKRVIRSRRWKMVLSGINAKIFDLGQDPQERNEITDLTRHPIAARFLRIHLGQYLGSRDRGHWWQATQQERQQLQSEQAEMDDTIRAQLRALGYAN
;
A
#
# COMPACT_ATOMS: atom_id res chain seq x y z
N MET A 1 28.07 -39.03 37.28
CA MET A 1 29.21 -38.43 38.00
C MET A 1 29.11 -36.92 37.87
N LYS A 2 28.89 -36.26 39.05
CA LYS A 2 29.05 -34.83 39.41
C LYS A 2 28.28 -33.84 38.54
N ASP A 3 27.09 -33.42 38.86
CA ASP A 3 26.66 -32.42 39.89
C ASP A 3 27.48 -31.12 39.91
N ARG A 4 26.83 -30.04 39.54
CA ARG A 4 26.87 -28.74 40.24
C ARG A 4 25.62 -27.92 39.97
N ARG A 5 24.88 -27.74 41.07
CA ARG A 5 23.72 -26.85 41.23
C ARG A 5 24.19 -25.44 41.60
N LEU A 6 23.48 -24.43 41.06
CA LEU A 6 22.88 -23.21 41.65
C LEU A 6 23.66 -22.33 42.66
N PRO A 7 23.30 -21.03 42.87
CA PRO A 7 22.00 -20.68 43.46
C PRO A 7 21.28 -19.42 42.89
N LEU A 8 19.95 -19.40 43.12
CA LEU A 8 19.06 -18.26 43.17
C LEU A 8 19.54 -17.20 44.17
N LEU A 9 19.30 -15.92 43.82
CA LEU A 9 19.18 -14.84 44.82
C LEU A 9 18.00 -13.94 44.43
N THR A 10 16.97 -14.03 45.23
CA THR A 10 15.86 -13.10 45.40
C THR A 10 16.34 -11.87 46.17
N LEU A 11 16.01 -10.68 45.72
CA LEU A 11 15.85 -9.50 46.59
C LEU A 11 14.74 -8.60 46.05
N GLY A 12 13.65 -8.54 46.78
CA GLY A 12 12.63 -7.53 46.66
C GLY A 12 13.01 -6.25 47.39
N ALA A 13 12.57 -5.13 46.94
CA ALA A 13 12.36 -3.93 47.73
C ALA A 13 11.23 -3.11 47.10
N ALA A 14 10.14 -3.07 47.82
CA ALA A 14 9.06 -2.11 47.65
C ALA A 14 9.49 -0.75 48.21
N LEU A 15 9.15 0.32 47.50
CA LEU A 15 9.08 1.65 48.10
C LEU A 15 7.83 2.37 47.56
N SER A 16 6.87 2.45 48.44
CA SER A 16 5.75 3.38 48.41
C SER A 16 6.21 4.77 48.80
N LEU A 17 5.75 5.82 48.10
CA LEU A 17 5.68 7.17 48.63
C LEU A 17 4.49 7.91 48.03
N SER A 18 3.65 8.24 48.93
CA SER A 18 2.47 9.02 49.13
C SER A 18 2.38 10.38 48.49
N VAL A 19 1.21 10.64 48.00
CA VAL A 19 0.34 11.81 47.87
C VAL A 19 0.67 12.98 48.77
N SER A 20 0.61 14.19 48.22
CA SER A 20 0.07 15.33 48.94
C SER A 20 -0.66 16.31 48.00
N ALA A 21 -1.93 16.44 48.28
CA ALA A 21 -2.84 17.41 47.73
C ALA A 21 -2.56 18.80 48.32
N GLY A 22 -2.68 19.83 47.53
CA GLY A 22 -2.74 21.23 47.98
C GLY A 22 -3.92 21.92 47.32
N VAL A 23 -5.00 22.03 48.10
CA VAL A 23 -6.16 22.88 47.78
C VAL A 23 -5.85 24.28 48.31
N VAL A 24 -6.07 25.30 47.49
CA VAL A 24 -6.36 26.65 47.96
C VAL A 24 -7.50 27.19 47.13
N ALA A 25 -8.62 27.42 47.85
CA ALA A 25 -9.80 28.16 47.40
C ALA A 25 -9.72 29.60 47.92
N CYS A 26 -10.37 30.51 47.17
CA CYS A 26 -11.11 31.71 47.61
C CYS A 26 -11.38 32.55 46.36
N GLY A 27 -12.52 32.96 45.96
CA GLY A 27 -13.75 33.32 46.65
C GLY A 27 -14.25 34.64 46.11
N GLY A 28 -15.53 34.72 45.74
CA GLY A 28 -16.46 35.84 45.85
C GLY A 28 -16.52 36.79 44.64
N ASP A 29 -17.54 37.10 44.13
CA ASP A 29 -18.92 37.46 44.25
C ASP A 29 -19.37 38.39 43.09
N ASP A 30 -20.57 38.12 42.59
CA ASP A 30 -21.70 38.99 42.23
C ASP A 30 -21.53 40.21 41.30
N GLU A 31 -22.34 40.47 40.35
CA GLU A 31 -23.78 40.69 40.20
C GLU A 31 -24.16 41.22 38.81
N GLN A 32 -25.24 40.67 38.29
CA GLN A 32 -26.39 41.27 37.62
C GLN A 32 -26.32 42.22 36.41
N SER A 33 -26.94 41.70 35.36
CA SER A 33 -28.08 42.25 34.61
C SER A 33 -27.94 43.53 33.78
N ARG A 34 -28.30 43.40 32.49
CA ARG A 34 -29.39 44.10 31.78
C ARG A 34 -29.06 44.23 30.28
N GLU A 35 -29.92 43.64 29.45
CA GLU A 35 -30.22 44.20 28.11
C GLU A 35 -31.02 45.48 28.26
N PRO A 36 -31.08 46.37 27.28
CA PRO A 36 -31.90 46.17 26.11
C PRO A 36 -31.41 46.84 24.78
N GLU A 37 -31.96 46.31 23.69
CA GLU A 37 -32.36 46.88 22.39
C GLU A 37 -31.86 48.27 21.93
N GLY A 38 -31.50 48.33 20.65
CA GLY A 38 -31.49 49.58 19.89
C GLY A 38 -30.79 49.58 18.56
N HIS A 39 -31.54 49.65 17.49
CA HIS A 39 -31.22 49.84 16.08
C HIS A 39 -30.10 50.85 15.72
N GLY A 40 -29.38 50.57 14.64
CA GLY A 40 -28.59 51.59 13.95
C GLY A 40 -27.73 51.04 12.80
N GLU A 41 -28.23 51.17 11.56
CA GLU A 41 -27.43 51.03 10.33
C GLU A 41 -26.23 51.98 10.30
N SER A 42 -25.07 51.53 9.85
CA SER A 42 -24.22 52.27 8.89
C SER A 42 -22.97 51.50 8.44
N ALA A 43 -22.87 51.43 7.14
CA ALA A 43 -21.71 51.34 6.23
C ALA A 43 -20.33 50.86 6.73
N SER A 44 -19.84 49.90 5.94
CA SER A 44 -18.44 49.40 5.78
C SER A 44 -17.43 50.53 5.56
N PRO A 45 -16.14 50.22 5.85
CA PRO A 45 -15.23 50.04 4.74
C PRO A 45 -14.32 48.84 4.87
N GLY A 46 -13.95 48.33 3.71
CA GLY A 46 -13.24 47.11 3.44
C GLY A 46 -11.86 46.97 4.06
N ASN A 47 -11.57 45.73 4.32
CA ASN A 47 -10.22 45.27 4.62
C ASN A 47 -9.65 44.51 3.40
N PRO A 48 -8.40 44.71 3.02
CA PRO A 48 -7.85 44.12 1.81
C PRO A 48 -7.54 42.63 2.03
N GLU A 49 -8.08 41.84 1.14
CA GLU A 49 -7.77 40.42 0.99
C GLU A 49 -6.27 40.22 0.70
N GLY A 50 -5.58 39.57 1.60
CA GLY A 50 -4.30 38.96 1.34
C GLY A 50 -4.51 37.70 0.52
N THR A 51 -4.21 37.75 -0.76
CA THR A 51 -4.20 36.61 -1.69
C THR A 51 -3.04 35.69 -1.37
N ASP A 52 -3.33 34.57 -0.74
CA ASP A 52 -2.45 33.40 -0.67
C ASP A 52 -2.55 32.64 -2.00
N PRO A 53 -1.48 32.51 -2.80
CA PRO A 53 -1.52 31.77 -4.06
C PRO A 53 -1.41 30.27 -3.79
N ARG A 54 -2.53 29.60 -3.50
CA ARG A 54 -2.60 28.16 -3.64
C ARG A 54 -2.60 27.81 -5.11
N PRO A 55 -1.77 26.87 -5.59
CA PRO A 55 -1.93 26.33 -6.90
C PRO A 55 -3.13 25.37 -6.91
N THR A 56 -4.27 25.86 -7.37
CA THR A 56 -5.36 25.00 -7.82
C THR A 56 -4.84 24.23 -9.02
N SER A 57 -4.68 22.92 -8.89
CA SER A 57 -4.42 22.02 -10.01
C SER A 57 -5.68 21.91 -10.87
N GLU A 58 -5.90 22.87 -11.76
CA GLU A 58 -6.73 22.60 -12.93
C GLU A 58 -5.91 21.77 -13.93
N PRO A 59 -6.40 20.62 -14.41
CA PRO A 59 -5.80 19.88 -15.50
C PRO A 59 -6.17 20.56 -16.83
N GLY A 60 -5.50 21.62 -17.18
CA GLY A 60 -5.82 22.38 -18.37
C GLY A 60 -4.64 23.15 -18.91
N GLY A 61 -3.76 22.47 -19.61
CA GLY A 61 -2.69 23.08 -20.40
C GLY A 61 -2.31 22.20 -21.57
N THR A 62 -3.24 22.04 -22.54
CA THR A 62 -2.94 21.37 -23.81
C THR A 62 -1.99 22.26 -24.62
N GLY A 63 -0.68 22.09 -24.37
CA GLY A 63 0.30 22.42 -25.40
C GLY A 63 0.15 21.41 -26.55
N PRO A 64 0.49 21.73 -27.80
CA PRO A 64 0.35 20.81 -28.90
C PRO A 64 1.13 19.53 -28.65
N ARG A 65 0.39 18.41 -28.53
CA ARG A 65 0.94 17.04 -28.47
C ARG A 65 1.34 16.62 -29.90
N PRO A 66 2.27 15.65 -30.01
CA PRO A 66 2.62 15.08 -31.32
C PRO A 66 1.36 14.58 -32.05
N ALA A 67 1.24 14.86 -33.34
CA ALA A 67 0.06 14.56 -34.18
C ALA A 67 -0.34 13.07 -34.26
N GLN A 68 0.53 12.13 -33.82
CA GLN A 68 0.23 10.70 -33.70
C GLN A 68 -0.32 10.30 -32.34
N ALA A 69 -0.37 11.20 -31.37
CA ALA A 69 -0.83 10.92 -30.00
C ALA A 69 -2.34 11.14 -29.80
N ASP A 70 -3.05 11.72 -30.77
CA ASP A 70 -4.47 12.09 -30.62
C ASP A 70 -5.42 10.90 -30.41
N SER A 71 -4.98 9.68 -30.68
CA SER A 71 -5.73 8.44 -30.42
C SER A 71 -5.24 7.67 -29.18
N LEU A 72 -4.19 8.12 -28.50
CA LEU A 72 -3.59 7.44 -27.36
C LEU A 72 -4.00 8.10 -26.04
N ARG A 73 -4.20 7.29 -25.01
CA ARG A 73 -4.43 7.75 -23.63
C ARG A 73 -3.15 7.61 -22.81
N MET A 74 -2.91 8.57 -21.94
CA MET A 74 -1.80 8.53 -21.00
C MET A 74 -2.03 7.43 -19.94
N HIS A 75 -1.02 6.57 -19.78
CA HIS A 75 -0.95 5.56 -18.74
C HIS A 75 -0.06 6.06 -17.59
N LEU A 76 1.14 6.53 -17.89
CA LEU A 76 2.06 7.11 -16.90
C LEU A 76 2.57 8.46 -17.38
N ASP A 77 2.53 9.47 -16.53
CA ASP A 77 3.21 10.75 -16.71
C ASP A 77 4.53 10.74 -15.95
N LEU A 78 5.65 10.74 -16.67
CA LEU A 78 6.97 10.70 -16.03
C LEU A 78 7.34 12.04 -15.38
N ILE A 79 6.63 13.13 -15.68
CA ILE A 79 6.78 14.41 -14.95
C ILE A 79 6.14 14.28 -13.56
N GLU A 80 4.91 13.78 -13.47
CA GLU A 80 4.25 13.53 -12.18
C GLU A 80 5.05 12.50 -11.34
N LEU A 81 5.65 11.51 -12.01
CA LEU A 81 6.50 10.48 -11.40
C LEU A 81 7.98 10.90 -11.25
N SER A 82 8.33 12.19 -11.42
CA SER A 82 9.73 12.66 -11.33
C SER A 82 10.39 12.32 -9.98
N HIS A 83 9.61 12.26 -8.90
CA HIS A 83 10.09 11.85 -7.57
C HIS A 83 10.52 10.38 -7.53
N LEU A 84 10.08 9.53 -8.46
CA LEU A 84 10.52 8.13 -8.62
C LEU A 84 11.77 8.00 -9.49
N ALA A 85 12.13 9.02 -10.29
CA ALA A 85 13.31 8.98 -11.12
C ALA A 85 14.59 8.87 -10.28
N GLU A 86 15.51 8.02 -10.68
CA GLU A 86 16.90 8.07 -10.23
C GLU A 86 17.65 9.08 -11.07
N VAL A 87 18.29 10.04 -10.42
CA VAL A 87 19.07 11.09 -11.09
C VAL A 87 20.55 10.74 -10.94
N ASP A 88 21.22 10.46 -12.06
CA ASP A 88 22.65 10.18 -12.11
C ASP A 88 23.34 11.32 -12.90
N HIS A 89 24.15 12.11 -12.18
CA HIS A 89 24.98 13.17 -12.73
C HIS A 89 26.37 13.03 -12.13
N HIS A 90 27.30 12.41 -12.86
CA HIS A 90 28.60 11.97 -12.35
C HIS A 90 28.49 11.06 -11.11
N GLY A 91 27.44 10.30 -11.02
CA GLY A 91 27.06 9.46 -9.88
C GLY A 91 25.64 9.70 -9.42
N LEU A 92 25.08 8.70 -8.73
CA LEU A 92 23.72 8.74 -8.22
C LEU A 92 23.59 9.84 -7.15
N TYR A 93 22.64 10.75 -7.33
CA TYR A 93 22.32 11.80 -6.40
C TYR A 93 21.04 11.48 -5.62
N ILE A 94 21.15 11.50 -4.30
CA ILE A 94 20.03 11.25 -3.36
C ILE A 94 19.81 12.54 -2.55
N ASP A 95 18.71 13.20 -2.84
CA ASP A 95 18.29 14.40 -2.13
C ASP A 95 17.46 14.03 -0.90
N PHE A 96 17.94 14.37 0.28
CA PHE A 96 17.28 14.14 1.56
C PHE A 96 16.29 15.24 1.96
N GLY A 97 16.29 16.34 1.25
CA GLY A 97 15.33 17.43 1.41
C GLY A 97 13.99 17.20 0.73
N THR A 98 13.86 16.14 -0.10
CA THR A 98 12.68 15.88 -0.90
C THR A 98 12.11 14.46 -0.70
N PRO A 99 10.84 14.20 -1.10
CA PRO A 99 10.27 12.85 -1.11
C PRO A 99 11.08 11.83 -1.91
N ALA A 100 11.93 12.27 -2.85
CA ALA A 100 12.74 11.39 -3.68
C ALA A 100 13.65 10.44 -2.86
N ARG A 101 14.04 10.82 -1.62
CA ARG A 101 14.80 9.94 -0.71
C ARG A 101 14.11 8.64 -0.33
N GLN A 102 12.78 8.61 -0.35
CA GLN A 102 11.98 7.48 0.14
C GLN A 102 12.34 6.17 -0.56
N LYS A 103 12.62 6.22 -1.87
CA LYS A 103 13.03 5.07 -2.67
C LYS A 103 14.38 4.48 -2.29
N TYR A 104 15.19 5.22 -1.53
CA TYR A 104 16.52 4.81 -1.05
C TYR A 104 16.53 4.49 0.45
N THR A 105 15.53 4.96 1.22
CA THR A 105 15.50 4.87 2.68
C THR A 105 14.42 3.96 3.24
N LEU A 106 13.42 3.57 2.41
CA LEU A 106 12.19 2.91 2.87
C LEU A 106 11.42 3.77 3.88
N GLY A 107 11.44 5.08 3.70
CA GLY A 107 10.82 6.03 4.61
C GLY A 107 11.39 5.94 6.01
N ASN A 108 10.58 6.32 6.98
CA ASN A 108 10.90 6.27 8.41
C ASN A 108 10.36 4.99 9.07
N TRP A 109 10.18 3.91 8.30
CA TRP A 109 9.54 2.71 8.81
C TRP A 109 10.29 2.08 9.98
N ARG A 110 9.53 1.78 11.04
CA ARG A 110 10.00 1.12 12.27
C ARG A 110 9.10 -0.07 12.53
N PRO A 111 9.56 -1.30 12.24
CA PRO A 111 8.80 -2.50 12.60
C PRO A 111 8.74 -2.66 14.13
N THR A 112 7.66 -3.25 14.63
CA THR A 112 7.47 -3.52 16.05
C THR A 112 8.59 -4.42 16.61
N ASN A 113 8.96 -5.45 15.83
CA ASN A 113 9.99 -6.42 16.20
C ASN A 113 11.23 -6.24 15.34
N GLY A 114 12.04 -5.22 15.57
CA GLY A 114 13.29 -5.09 14.84
C GLY A 114 13.86 -3.69 14.73
N ASN A 115 14.99 -3.60 14.04
CA ASN A 115 15.63 -2.32 13.76
C ASN A 115 14.92 -1.63 12.59
N GLY A 116 14.48 -0.41 12.81
CA GLY A 116 13.94 0.45 11.76
C GLY A 116 15.01 0.93 10.78
N THR A 117 14.58 1.75 9.82
CA THR A 117 15.49 2.36 8.82
C THR A 117 16.46 3.37 9.42
N GLY A 118 16.13 3.94 10.59
CA GLY A 118 16.94 4.89 11.33
C GLY A 118 16.79 6.35 10.91
N TRP A 119 15.96 6.62 9.90
CA TRP A 119 15.60 7.97 9.49
C TRP A 119 14.49 8.52 10.38
N LEU A 120 14.53 9.84 10.61
CA LEU A 120 13.65 10.56 11.51
C LEU A 120 12.88 11.65 10.73
N ALA A 121 12.45 12.72 11.42
CA ALA A 121 11.72 13.81 10.80
C ALA A 121 12.56 14.59 9.78
N ASP A 122 11.88 15.24 8.84
CA ASP A 122 12.47 16.21 7.92
C ASP A 122 12.61 17.56 8.61
N GLY A 123 13.59 18.37 8.15
CA GLY A 123 13.85 19.71 8.63
C GLY A 123 14.36 20.63 7.54
N ALA A 124 14.40 21.93 7.84
CA ALA A 124 14.98 22.94 6.97
C ALA A 124 15.74 23.98 7.81
N ASP A 125 16.80 24.53 7.22
CA ASP A 125 17.58 25.61 7.80
C ASP A 125 18.01 26.59 6.68
N GLY A 126 17.31 27.72 6.54
CA GLY A 126 17.40 28.56 5.36
C GLY A 126 16.93 27.81 4.11
N ASP A 127 17.78 27.78 3.09
CA ASP A 127 17.53 27.07 1.83
C ASP A 127 17.96 25.60 1.88
N GLU A 128 18.64 25.14 2.95
CA GLU A 128 19.11 23.79 3.09
C GLU A 128 18.02 22.90 3.72
N THR A 129 17.47 21.97 2.96
CA THR A 129 16.52 20.96 3.43
C THR A 129 17.23 19.64 3.72
N PHE A 130 16.72 18.88 4.70
CA PHE A 130 17.40 17.69 5.19
C PHE A 130 16.45 16.71 5.91
N THR A 131 16.94 15.51 6.17
CA THR A 131 16.30 14.54 7.06
C THR A 131 17.20 14.21 8.24
N TYR A 132 16.64 14.17 9.43
CA TYR A 132 17.38 13.71 10.60
C TYR A 132 17.64 12.20 10.58
N ALA A 133 18.78 11.78 11.10
CA ALA A 133 19.11 10.37 11.31
C ALA A 133 19.45 10.09 12.77
N GLY A 134 18.99 8.94 13.28
CA GLY A 134 19.36 8.40 14.58
C GLY A 134 20.73 7.72 14.56
N ARG A 135 21.04 6.90 15.60
CA ARG A 135 22.35 6.21 15.73
C ARG A 135 22.73 5.32 14.57
N MET A 136 21.75 4.75 13.86
CA MET A 136 21.96 3.95 12.66
C MET A 136 20.96 4.38 11.60
N ALA A 137 21.43 4.59 10.37
CA ALA A 137 20.60 4.89 9.23
C ALA A 137 20.96 4.00 8.04
N ARG A 138 19.98 3.62 7.23
CA ARG A 138 20.16 2.68 6.13
C ARG A 138 19.77 3.28 4.80
N LEU A 139 20.57 2.96 3.79
CA LEU A 139 20.39 3.34 2.40
C LEU A 139 20.40 2.10 1.50
N TYR A 140 19.59 2.13 0.47
CA TYR A 140 19.49 1.07 -0.55
C TYR A 140 19.58 1.71 -1.92
N PHE A 141 20.60 1.34 -2.70
CA PHE A 141 20.80 1.84 -4.05
C PHE A 141 21.37 0.77 -4.97
N ASP A 142 21.13 0.92 -6.26
CA ASP A 142 21.60 -0.02 -7.27
C ASP A 142 22.92 0.48 -7.88
N VAL A 143 23.81 -0.47 -8.17
CA VAL A 143 25.05 -0.26 -8.90
C VAL A 143 25.00 -1.06 -10.18
N ARG A 144 25.29 -0.41 -11.31
CA ARG A 144 25.20 -1.02 -12.65
C ARG A 144 26.45 -1.80 -13.04
N GLU A 145 27.61 -1.32 -12.61
CA GLU A 145 28.93 -1.93 -12.86
C GLU A 145 29.76 -1.94 -11.59
N GLN A 146 30.44 -3.03 -11.35
CA GLN A 146 31.29 -3.18 -10.17
C GLN A 146 32.55 -2.33 -10.32
N SER A 147 32.61 -1.26 -9.56
CA SER A 147 33.75 -0.31 -9.51
C SER A 147 34.04 0.10 -8.09
N ASP A 148 35.21 0.74 -7.88
CA ASP A 148 35.40 1.50 -6.65
C ASP A 148 34.38 2.64 -6.60
N LEU A 149 33.84 2.90 -5.40
CA LEU A 149 32.87 3.97 -5.19
C LEU A 149 33.37 4.94 -4.12
N THR A 150 32.96 6.18 -4.24
CA THR A 150 33.03 7.15 -3.14
C THR A 150 31.60 7.53 -2.73
N LEU A 151 31.28 7.32 -1.46
CA LEU A 151 30.03 7.80 -0.88
C LEU A 151 30.31 9.18 -0.27
N ARG A 152 29.78 10.25 -0.90
CA ARG A 152 29.87 11.62 -0.37
C ARG A 152 28.60 11.91 0.42
N LEU A 153 28.77 12.25 1.70
CA LEU A 153 27.69 12.59 2.63
C LEU A 153 27.72 14.09 2.89
N ARG A 154 26.69 14.84 2.51
CA ARG A 154 26.50 16.21 2.92
C ARG A 154 25.63 16.23 4.16
N LEU A 155 26.22 16.54 5.31
CA LEU A 155 25.56 16.45 6.61
C LEU A 155 26.04 17.49 7.62
N ARG A 156 25.24 17.71 8.64
CA ARG A 156 25.54 18.49 9.84
C ARG A 156 25.45 17.55 11.07
N PRO A 157 26.52 17.42 11.88
CA PRO A 157 26.53 16.59 13.06
C PRO A 157 25.67 17.15 14.21
N HIS A 158 24.97 16.26 14.92
CA HIS A 158 24.27 16.53 16.17
C HIS A 158 24.71 15.49 17.23
N GLY A 159 25.56 15.91 18.17
CA GLY A 159 26.00 15.03 19.27
C GLY A 159 26.89 13.84 18.87
N THR A 160 27.28 13.74 17.62
CA THR A 160 28.18 12.70 17.14
C THR A 160 29.44 13.30 16.54
N ARG A 161 30.59 12.60 16.65
CA ARG A 161 31.88 13.03 16.14
C ARG A 161 32.39 12.21 14.97
N ARG A 162 31.71 11.12 14.63
CA ARG A 162 32.16 10.24 13.54
C ARG A 162 31.01 9.45 12.94
N VAL A 163 31.23 8.95 11.72
CA VAL A 163 30.41 7.95 11.07
C VAL A 163 31.26 6.72 10.66
N GLN A 164 30.68 5.55 10.78
CA GLN A 164 31.20 4.28 10.23
C GLN A 164 30.20 3.76 9.23
N LEU A 165 30.67 3.22 8.11
CA LEU A 165 29.85 2.62 7.08
C LEU A 165 30.02 1.09 7.12
N TYR A 166 28.91 0.36 7.08
CA TYR A 166 28.87 -1.07 6.89
C TYR A 166 28.14 -1.36 5.60
N LEU A 167 28.74 -2.15 4.70
CA LEU A 167 28.18 -2.48 3.38
C LEU A 167 27.70 -3.91 3.34
N ASN A 168 26.47 -4.12 2.82
CA ASN A 168 25.88 -5.43 2.52
C ASN A 168 25.93 -6.43 3.71
N GLY A 169 25.72 -5.91 4.93
CA GLY A 169 25.67 -6.71 6.17
C GLY A 169 27.04 -7.21 6.66
N ARG A 170 28.14 -6.75 6.08
CA ARG A 170 29.48 -7.10 6.57
C ARG A 170 29.78 -6.46 7.93
N SER A 171 30.56 -7.13 8.76
CA SER A 171 30.93 -6.65 10.10
C SER A 171 32.07 -5.63 10.12
N GLN A 172 32.83 -5.53 9.02
CA GLN A 172 33.96 -4.62 8.91
C GLN A 172 33.47 -3.20 8.55
N ALA A 173 33.83 -2.22 9.36
CA ALA A 173 33.53 -0.81 9.11
C ALA A 173 34.46 -0.20 8.06
N LEU A 174 33.92 0.74 7.28
CA LEU A 174 34.66 1.53 6.28
C LEU A 174 34.60 3.03 6.65
N PRO A 175 35.75 3.73 6.65
CA PRO A 175 37.09 3.14 6.87
C PRO A 175 37.21 2.57 8.27
N GLU A 176 38.25 1.78 8.53
CA GLU A 176 38.56 1.33 9.88
C GLU A 176 38.76 2.55 10.79
N GLY A 177 37.99 2.58 11.91
CA GLY A 177 37.94 3.75 12.79
C GLY A 177 36.92 4.84 12.46
N GLY A 178 36.34 4.80 11.24
CA GLY A 178 35.32 5.76 10.78
C GLY A 178 35.87 7.10 10.31
N VAL A 179 35.00 7.88 9.63
CA VAL A 179 35.29 9.25 9.23
C VAL A 179 34.95 10.20 10.38
N GLN A 180 35.94 11.05 10.79
CA GLN A 180 35.78 12.03 11.84
C GLN A 180 35.11 13.29 11.28
N PHE A 181 34.16 13.84 12.02
CA PHE A 181 33.51 15.08 11.66
C PHE A 181 34.32 16.28 12.14
N ALA A 182 34.40 17.31 11.31
CA ALA A 182 34.98 18.60 11.71
C ALA A 182 34.11 19.27 12.79
N GLU A 183 34.75 20.03 13.66
CA GLU A 183 34.02 20.87 14.63
C GLU A 183 33.23 21.96 13.89
N GLY A 184 32.04 22.27 14.37
CA GLY A 184 31.15 23.28 13.83
C GLY A 184 29.72 22.80 13.61
N SER A 185 28.83 23.75 13.28
CA SER A 185 27.40 23.54 13.11
C SER A 185 26.94 23.60 11.66
N ASP A 186 27.86 23.68 10.69
CA ASP A 186 27.56 23.87 9.28
C ASP A 186 27.43 22.53 8.55
N PHE A 187 26.64 22.49 7.47
CA PHE A 187 26.64 21.36 6.54
C PHE A 187 27.97 21.27 5.81
N ARG A 188 28.55 20.06 5.79
CA ARG A 188 29.82 19.78 5.11
C ARG A 188 29.79 18.43 4.43
N ASP A 189 30.66 18.28 3.41
CA ASP A 189 30.82 17.03 2.68
C ASP A 189 31.87 16.15 3.37
N TYR A 190 31.53 14.84 3.46
CA TYR A 190 32.40 13.79 4.00
C TYR A 190 32.45 12.63 3.05
N ASP A 191 33.64 12.25 2.60
CA ASP A 191 33.85 11.18 1.63
C ASP A 191 34.22 9.87 2.32
N ILE A 192 33.60 8.78 1.88
CA ILE A 192 33.88 7.41 2.31
C ILE A 192 34.19 6.58 1.08
N ALA A 193 35.44 6.10 0.96
CA ALA A 193 35.85 5.20 -0.11
C ALA A 193 35.29 3.79 0.13
N ILE A 194 34.72 3.19 -0.90
CA ILE A 194 34.20 1.82 -0.91
C ILE A 194 34.92 1.02 -1.99
N PRO A 195 35.77 0.04 -1.62
CA PRO A 195 36.49 -0.79 -2.57
C PRO A 195 35.55 -1.63 -3.44
N ARG A 196 35.90 -1.81 -4.72
CA ARG A 196 35.10 -2.53 -5.72
C ARG A 196 34.72 -3.97 -5.33
N ASP A 197 35.61 -4.66 -4.59
CA ASP A 197 35.38 -6.04 -4.14
C ASP A 197 34.26 -6.18 -3.10
N LEU A 198 33.83 -5.08 -2.50
CA LEU A 198 32.72 -4.98 -1.56
C LEU A 198 31.38 -4.63 -2.24
N VAL A 199 31.44 -4.02 -3.44
CA VAL A 199 30.32 -3.57 -4.22
C VAL A 199 29.69 -4.73 -5.00
N ARG A 200 28.35 -4.78 -5.02
CA ARG A 200 27.58 -5.74 -5.82
C ARG A 200 26.97 -5.04 -7.03
N VAL A 201 26.86 -5.72 -8.15
CA VAL A 201 25.99 -5.28 -9.25
C VAL A 201 24.55 -5.53 -8.80
N GLY A 202 23.66 -4.55 -8.96
CA GLY A 202 22.32 -4.53 -8.39
C GLY A 202 22.29 -3.86 -7.00
N GLU A 203 21.36 -4.25 -6.16
CA GLU A 203 21.12 -3.58 -4.87
C GLU A 203 22.29 -3.72 -3.89
N ASN A 204 22.71 -2.57 -3.36
CA ASN A 204 23.64 -2.45 -2.25
C ASN A 204 22.95 -1.81 -1.06
N GLN A 205 23.16 -2.37 0.12
CA GLN A 205 22.70 -1.83 1.39
C GLN A 205 23.85 -1.19 2.14
N VAL A 206 23.72 0.09 2.41
CA VAL A 206 24.63 0.84 3.29
C VAL A 206 23.98 1.04 4.66
N GLN A 207 24.71 0.73 5.73
CA GLN A 207 24.35 1.11 7.08
C GLN A 207 25.36 2.12 7.59
N LEU A 208 24.89 3.33 7.90
CA LEU A 208 25.64 4.38 8.55
C LEU A 208 25.47 4.26 10.07
N ALA A 209 26.55 4.16 10.82
CA ALA A 209 26.56 4.08 12.27
C ALA A 209 27.25 5.30 12.86
N PHE A 210 26.55 6.02 13.72
CA PHE A 210 26.98 7.25 14.35
C PHE A 210 27.33 7.03 15.83
N GLY A 211 28.35 7.76 16.33
CA GLY A 211 28.91 7.52 17.67
C GLY A 211 28.11 8.13 18.83
N GLY A 212 27.10 8.93 18.57
CA GLY A 212 26.30 9.59 19.62
C GLY A 212 25.05 10.25 19.07
N THR A 213 24.17 10.71 19.96
CA THR A 213 22.95 11.45 19.66
C THR A 213 22.80 12.67 20.56
N THR A 214 22.02 13.64 20.13
CA THR A 214 21.51 14.75 20.94
C THR A 214 19.98 14.81 20.75
N PRO A 215 19.22 15.05 21.82
CA PRO A 215 17.78 15.26 21.70
C PRO A 215 17.46 16.52 20.86
N VAL A 216 16.64 16.36 19.81
CA VAL A 216 16.08 17.44 19.01
C VAL A 216 14.60 17.15 18.87
N ASP A 217 13.73 18.05 19.30
CA ASP A 217 12.25 17.89 19.27
C ASP A 217 11.75 16.53 19.80
N GLY A 218 12.38 16.04 20.89
CA GLY A 218 12.03 14.78 21.55
C GLY A 218 12.55 13.52 20.83
N GLN A 219 13.40 13.67 19.80
CA GLN A 219 14.02 12.56 19.07
C GLN A 219 15.54 12.54 19.30
N ASP A 220 16.12 11.36 19.39
CA ASP A 220 17.56 11.14 19.52
C ASP A 220 18.24 11.26 18.13
N VAL A 221 18.75 12.45 17.80
CA VAL A 221 19.35 12.80 16.51
C VAL A 221 20.86 12.67 16.55
N SER A 222 21.47 12.04 15.55
CA SER A 222 22.91 11.99 15.31
C SER A 222 23.37 13.03 14.30
N VAL A 223 22.68 13.14 13.18
CA VAL A 223 23.01 14.06 12.08
C VAL A 223 21.74 14.57 11.40
N ALA A 224 21.84 15.76 10.77
CA ALA A 224 20.96 16.22 9.71
C ALA A 224 21.64 15.91 8.38
N MET A 225 21.02 15.09 7.51
CA MET A 225 21.53 14.68 6.21
C MET A 225 20.82 15.48 5.11
N SER A 226 21.57 16.24 4.31
CA SER A 226 21.02 17.03 3.21
C SER A 226 21.06 16.24 1.89
N SER A 227 22.19 15.63 1.56
CA SER A 227 22.30 14.79 0.37
C SER A 227 23.31 13.67 0.53
N VAL A 228 23.18 12.67 -0.34
CA VAL A 228 24.17 11.59 -0.52
C VAL A 228 24.45 11.43 -2.01
N ARG A 229 25.73 11.34 -2.39
CA ARG A 229 26.16 10.97 -3.74
C ARG A 229 26.90 9.65 -3.72
N VAL A 230 26.57 8.78 -4.66
CA VAL A 230 27.27 7.52 -4.90
C VAL A 230 28.07 7.68 -6.18
N ILE A 231 29.37 7.96 -6.04
CA ILE A 231 30.26 8.39 -7.12
C ILE A 231 31.11 7.21 -7.58
N PRO A 232 31.08 6.82 -8.88
CA PRO A 232 32.03 5.85 -9.42
C PRO A 232 33.47 6.41 -9.35
N GLY A 233 34.38 5.62 -8.76
CA GLY A 233 35.76 6.03 -8.56
C GLY A 233 35.97 7.03 -7.43
N SER A 234 36.91 7.96 -7.63
CA SER A 234 37.27 8.98 -6.65
C SER A 234 36.36 10.21 -6.78
N ALA A 235 35.99 10.80 -5.67
CA ALA A 235 35.31 12.10 -5.67
C ALA A 235 36.23 13.18 -6.21
N PRO A 236 35.71 14.22 -6.91
CA PRO A 236 36.49 15.36 -7.32
C PRO A 236 37.08 16.09 -6.09
N ALA A 237 38.22 16.76 -6.29
CA ALA A 237 38.87 17.46 -5.22
C ALA A 237 37.99 18.59 -4.65
N ALA A 238 38.15 18.89 -3.36
CA ALA A 238 37.43 19.99 -2.75
C ALA A 238 37.73 21.31 -3.48
N GLY A 239 36.74 21.95 -4.07
CA GLY A 239 36.81 23.14 -4.90
C GLY A 239 36.60 22.94 -6.40
N GLU A 240 36.55 21.71 -6.91
CA GLU A 240 36.01 21.43 -8.22
C GLU A 240 34.48 21.45 -8.12
N ALA A 241 33.87 22.52 -8.61
CA ALA A 241 32.42 22.66 -8.61
C ALA A 241 31.80 21.75 -9.69
N TRP A 242 31.10 20.72 -9.27
CA TRP A 242 30.16 20.07 -10.14
C TRP A 242 28.92 20.95 -10.35
N VAL A 243 28.43 20.98 -11.57
CA VAL A 243 27.10 21.53 -11.80
C VAL A 243 26.09 20.65 -11.09
N GLU A 244 25.43 21.20 -10.07
CA GLU A 244 24.43 20.45 -9.33
C GLU A 244 23.28 20.00 -10.26
N PRO A 245 22.79 18.76 -10.12
CA PRO A 245 21.60 18.34 -10.82
C PRO A 245 20.42 19.20 -10.37
N LEU A 246 19.54 19.54 -11.33
CA LEU A 246 18.39 20.43 -11.09
C LEU A 246 17.28 19.71 -10.34
N HIS A 247 17.46 19.31 -9.08
CA HIS A 247 16.39 18.68 -8.33
C HIS A 247 15.19 19.61 -8.16
N ASP A 248 15.40 20.82 -7.66
CA ASP A 248 14.35 21.83 -7.49
C ASP A 248 13.84 22.42 -8.79
N GLY A 249 14.59 22.25 -9.89
CA GLY A 249 14.22 22.72 -11.23
C GLY A 249 14.05 21.60 -12.25
N LEU A 250 14.05 20.32 -11.80
CA LEU A 250 13.88 19.18 -12.71
C LEU A 250 12.54 19.26 -13.44
N VAL A 251 11.47 19.61 -12.77
CA VAL A 251 10.16 19.84 -13.33
C VAL A 251 9.93 21.32 -13.54
N THR A 252 9.87 21.77 -14.77
CA THR A 252 9.70 23.20 -15.08
C THR A 252 9.01 23.41 -16.42
N ARG A 253 8.67 24.67 -16.73
CA ARG A 253 8.22 25.06 -18.06
C ARG A 253 9.40 25.62 -18.86
N VAL A 254 9.71 24.98 -19.98
CA VAL A 254 10.84 25.35 -20.84
C VAL A 254 10.33 26.00 -22.13
N GLN A 255 10.84 27.19 -22.41
CA GLN A 255 10.60 27.92 -23.66
C GLN A 255 11.66 27.50 -24.68
N ILE A 256 11.25 26.90 -25.81
CA ILE A 256 12.13 26.57 -26.93
C ILE A 256 11.48 27.11 -28.23
N GLY A 257 12.16 28.04 -28.86
CA GLY A 257 11.57 28.81 -29.96
C GLY A 257 10.35 29.59 -29.46
N GLU A 258 9.23 29.50 -30.16
CA GLU A 258 7.97 30.17 -29.81
C GLU A 258 7.08 29.33 -28.85
N THR A 259 7.45 28.10 -28.52
CA THR A 259 6.61 27.18 -27.76
C THR A 259 7.15 26.89 -26.36
N GLN A 260 6.32 27.16 -25.35
CA GLN A 260 6.59 26.79 -23.98
C GLN A 260 5.90 25.46 -23.64
N ARG A 261 6.63 24.51 -23.05
CA ARG A 261 6.10 23.19 -22.67
C ARG A 261 6.53 22.83 -21.23
N PRO A 262 5.70 22.05 -20.47
CA PRO A 262 6.16 21.40 -19.25
C PRO A 262 7.21 20.34 -19.62
N ALA A 263 8.29 20.26 -18.85
CA ALA A 263 9.39 19.38 -19.17
C ALA A 263 10.19 18.98 -17.93
N LEU A 264 10.84 17.80 -18.04
CA LEU A 264 11.98 17.44 -17.20
C LEU A 264 13.22 18.11 -17.81
N LEU A 265 13.91 18.95 -17.03
CA LEU A 265 15.08 19.68 -17.46
C LEU A 265 16.33 19.10 -16.85
N ALA A 266 17.13 18.41 -17.67
CA ALA A 266 18.39 17.81 -17.25
C ALA A 266 19.59 18.62 -17.72
N ARG A 267 20.65 18.70 -16.92
CA ARG A 267 21.98 19.25 -17.31
C ARG A 267 22.89 18.11 -17.74
N ALA A 268 23.46 18.15 -18.92
CA ALA A 268 24.42 17.15 -19.39
C ALA A 268 25.69 17.16 -18.53
N PRO A 269 26.31 15.99 -18.26
CA PRO A 269 25.79 14.68 -18.50
C PRO A 269 24.83 14.24 -17.40
N THR A 270 23.60 13.88 -17.73
CA THR A 270 22.63 13.37 -16.74
C THR A 270 21.82 12.22 -17.30
N SER A 271 21.60 11.20 -16.51
CA SER A 271 20.63 10.14 -16.75
C SER A 271 19.45 10.27 -15.77
N LEU A 272 18.23 10.30 -16.31
CA LEU A 272 17.00 10.14 -15.55
C LEU A 272 16.48 8.72 -15.77
N THR A 273 16.51 7.92 -14.72
CA THR A 273 16.15 6.49 -14.81
C THR A 273 14.81 6.22 -14.15
N TYR A 274 13.90 5.61 -14.89
CA TYR A 274 12.60 5.15 -14.42
C TYR A 274 12.50 3.63 -14.49
N TYR A 275 11.74 3.05 -13.57
CA TYR A 275 11.36 1.64 -13.60
C TYR A 275 9.85 1.56 -13.83
N VAL A 276 9.42 0.84 -14.88
CA VAL A 276 8.05 0.86 -15.39
C VAL A 276 7.55 -0.54 -15.67
N ASP A 277 6.36 -0.90 -15.20
CA ASP A 277 5.60 -2.08 -15.67
C ASP A 277 4.92 -1.70 -16.99
N VAL A 278 5.33 -2.32 -18.09
CA VAL A 278 4.92 -1.95 -19.44
C VAL A 278 3.61 -2.65 -19.80
N PRO A 279 2.50 -1.91 -20.04
CA PRO A 279 1.26 -2.52 -20.51
C PRO A 279 1.32 -2.93 -21.99
N GLU A 280 0.35 -3.74 -22.42
CA GLU A 280 0.20 -4.10 -23.84
C GLU A 280 -0.08 -2.87 -24.69
N GLY A 281 0.53 -2.82 -25.87
CA GLY A 281 0.37 -1.73 -26.84
C GLY A 281 0.95 -0.39 -26.38
N ALA A 282 1.81 -0.39 -25.37
CA ALA A 282 2.42 0.82 -24.84
C ALA A 282 3.38 1.49 -25.81
N ARG A 283 3.41 2.82 -25.76
CA ARG A 283 4.38 3.67 -26.46
C ARG A 283 4.96 4.70 -25.49
N LEU A 284 6.26 4.95 -25.58
CA LEU A 284 6.91 6.07 -24.89
C LEU A 284 6.85 7.29 -25.81
N VAL A 285 6.15 8.33 -25.39
CA VAL A 285 5.96 9.57 -26.13
C VAL A 285 6.63 10.72 -25.38
N PHE A 286 7.39 11.56 -26.07
CA PHE A 286 8.06 12.73 -25.50
C PHE A 286 8.44 13.75 -26.56
N GLY A 287 8.60 15.00 -26.19
CA GLY A 287 9.31 16.02 -26.95
C GLY A 287 10.71 16.23 -26.38
N VAL A 288 11.70 16.52 -27.23
CA VAL A 288 13.05 16.86 -26.77
C VAL A 288 13.54 18.14 -27.42
N GLY A 289 14.29 18.95 -26.66
CA GLY A 289 14.88 20.20 -27.16
C GLY A 289 15.85 20.84 -26.16
N THR A 290 16.53 21.88 -26.58
CA THR A 290 17.40 22.69 -25.70
C THR A 290 17.09 24.16 -25.82
N ASP A 291 17.10 24.86 -24.70
CA ASP A 291 17.08 26.34 -24.64
C ASP A 291 18.49 26.92 -24.57
N SER A 292 19.50 26.08 -24.60
CA SER A 292 20.90 26.45 -24.58
C SER A 292 21.42 26.78 -26.00
N SER A 293 22.25 27.80 -26.13
CA SER A 293 23.01 28.08 -27.35
C SER A 293 24.16 27.09 -27.57
N ALA A 294 24.43 26.18 -26.60
CA ALA A 294 25.49 25.21 -26.74
C ALA A 294 25.15 24.21 -27.89
N THR A 295 26.12 24.01 -28.77
CA THR A 295 26.02 23.03 -29.87
C THR A 295 26.55 21.68 -29.41
N GLY A 296 25.98 20.58 -29.95
CA GLY A 296 26.47 19.21 -29.72
C GLY A 296 25.78 18.46 -28.59
N ALA A 297 24.64 18.93 -28.06
CA ALA A 297 23.82 18.15 -27.15
C ALA A 297 23.21 16.94 -27.88
N THR A 298 23.25 15.78 -27.25
CA THR A 298 22.61 14.55 -27.72
C THR A 298 21.69 14.02 -26.63
N ALA A 299 20.52 13.57 -27.01
CA ALA A 299 19.61 12.87 -26.12
C ALA A 299 19.44 11.43 -26.59
N ARG A 300 19.31 10.49 -25.64
CA ARG A 300 19.11 9.07 -25.92
C ARG A 300 18.06 8.47 -25.01
N VAL A 301 17.38 7.46 -25.53
CA VAL A 301 16.47 6.62 -24.75
C VAL A 301 16.93 5.19 -24.81
N ARG A 302 17.23 4.61 -23.65
CA ARG A 302 17.57 3.19 -23.51
C ARG A 302 16.51 2.49 -22.69
N VAL A 303 16.22 1.24 -23.03
CA VAL A 303 15.31 0.37 -22.28
C VAL A 303 15.97 -0.96 -22.02
N GLN A 304 15.83 -1.47 -20.81
CA GLN A 304 16.35 -2.77 -20.39
C GLN A 304 15.29 -3.55 -19.62
N ALA A 305 14.98 -4.77 -20.08
CA ALA A 305 14.16 -5.72 -19.35
C ALA A 305 15.04 -6.59 -18.42
N GLU A 306 14.39 -7.29 -17.47
CA GLU A 306 15.07 -8.19 -16.54
C GLU A 306 15.89 -9.26 -17.29
N GLY A 307 17.16 -9.44 -16.88
CA GLY A 307 18.09 -10.39 -17.51
C GLY A 307 18.56 -10.04 -18.92
N GLY A 308 18.03 -8.95 -19.52
CA GLY A 308 18.39 -8.47 -20.85
C GLY A 308 19.54 -7.45 -20.85
N GLN A 309 20.08 -7.17 -22.04
CA GLN A 309 21.03 -6.07 -22.24
C GLN A 309 20.29 -4.75 -22.49
N PRO A 310 20.84 -3.59 -22.09
CA PRO A 310 20.29 -2.29 -22.44
C PRO A 310 20.18 -2.13 -23.96
N ARG A 311 18.98 -1.81 -24.44
CA ARG A 311 18.71 -1.55 -25.85
C ARG A 311 18.47 -0.06 -26.06
N GLU A 312 19.22 0.56 -26.97
CA GLU A 312 18.96 1.92 -27.42
C GLU A 312 17.74 1.92 -28.35
N LEU A 313 16.67 2.59 -27.94
CA LEU A 313 15.46 2.74 -28.75
C LEU A 313 15.49 3.99 -29.61
N TRP A 314 16.21 5.01 -29.17
CA TRP A 314 16.31 6.27 -29.88
C TRP A 314 17.54 7.06 -29.47
N THR A 315 18.15 7.75 -30.40
CA THR A 315 19.19 8.75 -30.21
C THR A 315 19.01 9.91 -31.19
N GLY A 316 19.28 11.13 -30.76
CA GLY A 316 19.14 12.30 -31.60
C GLY A 316 19.91 13.51 -31.11
N ALA A 317 20.39 14.32 -32.03
CA ALA A 317 20.92 15.63 -31.72
C ALA A 317 19.80 16.55 -31.22
N VAL A 318 20.09 17.31 -30.17
CA VAL A 318 19.12 18.21 -29.53
C VAL A 318 19.35 19.63 -30.02
N GLY A 319 18.31 20.25 -30.57
CA GLY A 319 18.38 21.60 -31.11
C GLY A 319 17.42 22.59 -30.46
N ALA A 320 17.46 23.84 -30.89
CA ALA A 320 16.61 24.94 -30.39
C ALA A 320 15.17 24.88 -30.96
N ARG A 321 14.67 23.68 -31.23
CA ARG A 321 13.26 23.39 -31.57
C ARG A 321 12.83 22.10 -30.92
N TRP A 322 11.57 22.01 -30.50
CA TRP A 322 11.01 20.76 -30.01
C TRP A 322 10.97 19.70 -31.11
N SER A 323 11.47 18.52 -30.82
CA SER A 323 11.41 17.32 -31.66
C SER A 323 10.58 16.26 -30.93
N ASP A 324 9.38 15.98 -31.44
CA ASP A 324 8.45 15.04 -30.84
C ASP A 324 8.74 13.61 -31.31
N GLN A 325 8.71 12.68 -30.38
CA GLN A 325 9.07 11.27 -30.58
C GLN A 325 7.98 10.35 -30.04
N SER A 326 7.82 9.17 -30.65
CA SER A 326 6.91 8.12 -30.22
C SER A 326 7.58 6.75 -30.45
N LEU A 327 8.02 6.11 -29.40
CA LEU A 327 8.78 4.85 -29.43
C LEU A 327 7.87 3.70 -29.06
N ASP A 328 8.00 2.58 -29.76
CA ASP A 328 7.24 1.37 -29.50
C ASP A 328 7.83 0.60 -28.32
N LEU A 329 7.01 0.33 -27.29
CA LEU A 329 7.35 -0.49 -26.13
C LEU A 329 6.74 -1.91 -26.18
N ALA A 330 6.01 -2.27 -27.25
CA ALA A 330 5.38 -3.59 -27.41
C ALA A 330 6.35 -4.78 -27.19
N PRO A 331 7.64 -4.71 -27.59
CA PRO A 331 8.59 -5.79 -27.29
C PRO A 331 8.83 -6.08 -25.79
N PHE A 332 8.37 -5.19 -24.92
CA PHE A 332 8.53 -5.26 -23.47
C PHE A 332 7.19 -5.43 -22.73
N ALA A 333 6.10 -5.65 -23.45
CA ALA A 333 4.76 -5.76 -22.86
C ALA A 333 4.70 -6.84 -21.79
N GLY A 334 4.17 -6.49 -20.60
CA GLY A 334 4.06 -7.38 -19.44
C GLY A 334 5.32 -7.52 -18.59
N GLU A 335 6.42 -6.87 -18.98
CA GLU A 335 7.68 -6.88 -18.22
C GLU A 335 7.88 -5.56 -17.45
N ILE A 336 8.59 -5.64 -16.34
CA ILE A 336 9.15 -4.46 -15.68
C ILE A 336 10.44 -4.11 -16.40
N VAL A 337 10.56 -2.87 -16.83
CA VAL A 337 11.74 -2.37 -17.53
C VAL A 337 12.36 -1.18 -16.82
N ARG A 338 13.65 -0.99 -17.05
CA ARG A 338 14.36 0.24 -16.77
C ARG A 338 14.37 1.11 -18.03
N ILE A 339 13.93 2.36 -17.93
CA ILE A 339 13.98 3.38 -18.98
C ILE A 339 14.97 4.46 -18.56
N ASP A 340 16.03 4.65 -19.33
CA ASP A 340 17.02 5.71 -19.13
C ASP A 340 16.80 6.83 -20.17
N LEU A 341 16.51 8.05 -19.70
CA LEU A 341 16.51 9.29 -20.49
C LEU A 341 17.86 9.97 -20.28
N LEU A 342 18.72 9.95 -21.29
CA LEU A 342 20.11 10.39 -21.21
C LEU A 342 20.28 11.76 -21.88
N ALA A 343 20.79 12.72 -21.14
CA ALA A 343 21.25 14.02 -21.65
C ALA A 343 22.78 14.01 -21.74
N GLU A 344 23.32 14.10 -22.94
CA GLU A 344 24.76 14.05 -23.21
C GLU A 344 25.21 15.34 -23.92
N GLY A 345 26.45 15.77 -23.69
CA GLY A 345 27.02 17.00 -24.27
C GLY A 345 28.07 17.61 -23.37
N SER A 346 28.44 18.86 -23.64
CA SER A 346 29.32 19.62 -22.78
C SER A 346 28.67 19.83 -21.40
N GLU A 347 29.50 19.84 -20.35
CA GLU A 347 29.09 20.07 -18.96
C GLU A 347 28.08 21.23 -18.83
N GLY A 348 26.96 20.96 -18.15
CA GLY A 348 25.92 21.96 -17.91
C GLY A 348 25.02 22.30 -19.07
N THR A 349 25.22 21.70 -20.27
CA THR A 349 24.26 21.86 -21.39
C THR A 349 22.88 21.36 -20.98
N ARG A 350 21.84 22.19 -21.20
CA ARG A 350 20.48 21.86 -20.78
C ARG A 350 19.74 21.07 -21.86
N VAL A 351 19.15 19.95 -21.47
CA VAL A 351 18.30 19.12 -22.32
C VAL A 351 16.94 19.01 -21.64
N ALA A 352 15.90 19.40 -22.37
CA ALA A 352 14.52 19.36 -21.89
C ALA A 352 13.77 18.19 -22.54
N TRP A 353 13.12 17.38 -21.70
CA TRP A 353 12.23 16.29 -22.08
C TRP A 353 10.79 16.73 -21.83
N SER A 354 10.06 17.10 -22.86
CA SER A 354 8.69 17.60 -22.75
C SER A 354 7.70 16.45 -22.68
N ALA A 355 6.85 16.48 -21.62
CA ALA A 355 5.77 15.54 -21.38
C ALA A 355 6.11 14.06 -21.68
N PRO A 356 7.28 13.54 -21.18
CA PRO A 356 7.61 12.14 -21.37
C PRO A 356 6.56 11.28 -20.67
N SER A 357 5.88 10.41 -21.45
CA SER A 357 4.73 9.65 -20.97
C SER A 357 4.67 8.27 -21.60
N VAL A 358 4.24 7.29 -20.83
CA VAL A 358 3.83 5.98 -21.37
C VAL A 358 2.37 6.09 -21.77
N MET A 359 2.10 5.89 -23.05
CA MET A 359 0.80 6.02 -23.67
C MET A 359 0.28 4.65 -24.10
N VAL A 360 -1.03 4.43 -24.04
CA VAL A 360 -1.70 3.20 -24.47
C VAL A 360 -2.90 3.53 -25.36
N GLN A 361 -3.36 2.57 -26.16
CA GLN A 361 -4.61 2.74 -26.89
C GLN A 361 -5.79 2.71 -25.92
N PRO A 362 -6.70 3.68 -25.96
CA PRO A 362 -7.92 3.60 -25.17
C PRO A 362 -8.78 2.45 -25.68
N PRO A 363 -9.46 1.70 -24.82
CA PRO A 363 -10.52 0.80 -25.23
C PRO A 363 -11.67 1.60 -25.84
N ALA A 364 -12.57 0.92 -26.55
CA ALA A 364 -13.80 1.55 -27.01
C ALA A 364 -14.56 2.15 -25.82
N ALA A 365 -15.04 3.37 -25.95
CA ALA A 365 -15.80 4.04 -24.89
C ALA A 365 -17.02 3.19 -24.52
N ALA A 366 -17.17 2.88 -23.24
CA ALA A 366 -18.39 2.27 -22.74
C ALA A 366 -19.55 3.29 -22.84
N PRO A 367 -20.76 2.88 -23.20
CA PRO A 367 -21.90 3.78 -23.21
C PRO A 367 -22.19 4.27 -21.76
N PRO A 368 -22.66 5.51 -21.58
CA PRO A 368 -23.10 5.97 -20.29
C PRO A 368 -24.29 5.11 -19.81
N THR A 369 -24.19 4.60 -18.59
CA THR A 369 -25.20 3.74 -17.97
C THR A 369 -25.75 4.43 -16.74
N ALA A 370 -27.00 4.11 -16.35
CA ALA A 370 -27.57 4.62 -15.12
C ALA A 370 -26.80 4.09 -13.90
N PRO A 371 -26.55 4.92 -12.88
CA PRO A 371 -25.89 4.49 -11.66
C PRO A 371 -26.69 3.39 -10.94
N ALA A 372 -26.04 2.67 -10.06
CA ALA A 372 -26.68 1.67 -9.24
C ALA A 372 -27.71 2.33 -8.30
N ARG A 373 -28.93 1.83 -8.32
CA ARG A 373 -29.98 2.27 -7.38
C ARG A 373 -29.69 1.72 -5.98
N ASN A 374 -29.33 0.44 -5.92
CA ASN A 374 -29.07 -0.29 -4.69
C ASN A 374 -27.68 -0.89 -4.72
N VAL A 375 -27.09 -1.12 -3.56
CA VAL A 375 -25.77 -1.74 -3.41
C VAL A 375 -25.83 -2.83 -2.34
N VAL A 376 -25.34 -4.03 -2.68
CA VAL A 376 -25.09 -5.12 -1.73
C VAL A 376 -23.63 -5.50 -1.81
N VAL A 377 -22.92 -5.41 -0.70
CA VAL A 377 -21.56 -5.91 -0.53
C VAL A 377 -21.62 -7.16 0.33
N LEU A 378 -21.24 -8.29 -0.24
CA LEU A 378 -21.09 -9.56 0.45
C LEU A 378 -19.60 -9.83 0.70
N LEU A 379 -19.21 -9.89 1.96
CA LEU A 379 -17.89 -10.30 2.40
C LEU A 379 -17.98 -11.69 3.04
N ILE A 380 -17.24 -12.64 2.47
CA ILE A 380 -17.21 -14.05 2.90
C ILE A 380 -15.91 -14.26 3.68
N ASP A 381 -15.99 -14.53 4.97
CA ASP A 381 -14.84 -14.66 5.85
C ASP A 381 -13.92 -15.82 5.44
N THR A 382 -12.62 -15.65 5.45
CA THR A 382 -11.57 -16.64 5.11
C THR A 382 -11.64 -17.28 3.72
N LEU A 383 -12.43 -16.77 2.78
CA LEU A 383 -12.54 -17.35 1.44
C LEU A 383 -11.33 -17.02 0.56
N ARG A 384 -10.39 -17.94 0.45
CA ARG A 384 -9.24 -17.81 -0.46
C ARG A 384 -9.64 -18.00 -1.93
N ALA A 385 -9.12 -17.13 -2.80
CA ALA A 385 -9.42 -17.16 -4.23
C ALA A 385 -9.12 -18.52 -4.89
N SER A 386 -8.04 -19.19 -4.50
CA SER A 386 -7.60 -20.46 -5.09
C SER A 386 -8.56 -21.66 -4.88
N LYS A 387 -9.58 -21.54 -4.02
CA LYS A 387 -10.64 -22.53 -3.85
C LYS A 387 -11.74 -22.42 -4.92
N LEU A 388 -11.82 -21.29 -5.62
CA LEU A 388 -12.86 -21.02 -6.61
C LEU A 388 -12.34 -21.29 -8.03
N ARG A 389 -13.16 -21.96 -8.85
CA ARG A 389 -12.79 -22.34 -10.23
C ARG A 389 -12.42 -21.19 -11.15
N PRO A 390 -13.06 -20.02 -11.08
CA PRO A 390 -12.66 -18.86 -11.87
C PRO A 390 -11.22 -18.40 -11.64
N TYR A 391 -10.65 -18.68 -10.45
CA TYR A 391 -9.25 -18.40 -10.10
C TYR A 391 -8.33 -19.60 -10.26
N ASN A 392 -8.84 -20.80 -10.02
CA ASN A 392 -8.11 -22.06 -10.11
C ASN A 392 -8.95 -23.13 -10.82
N PRO A 393 -8.81 -23.32 -12.14
CA PRO A 393 -9.59 -24.29 -12.89
C PRO A 393 -9.50 -25.74 -12.38
N GLN A 394 -8.45 -26.04 -11.57
CA GLN A 394 -8.27 -27.37 -10.98
C GLN A 394 -8.96 -27.51 -9.61
N SER A 395 -9.61 -26.48 -9.11
CA SER A 395 -10.35 -26.57 -7.85
C SER A 395 -11.47 -27.60 -7.96
N ARG A 396 -11.58 -28.46 -6.94
CA ARG A 396 -12.68 -29.42 -6.80
C ARG A 396 -13.95 -28.81 -6.20
N VAL A 397 -13.85 -27.61 -5.62
CA VAL A 397 -14.95 -26.93 -4.93
C VAL A 397 -16.03 -26.53 -5.94
N ARG A 398 -17.29 -26.78 -5.59
CA ARG A 398 -18.43 -26.53 -6.45
C ARG A 398 -19.15 -25.27 -6.02
N THR A 399 -19.07 -24.24 -6.86
CA THR A 399 -19.68 -22.93 -6.62
C THR A 399 -20.41 -22.43 -7.86
N PRO A 400 -21.47 -23.15 -8.32
CA PRO A 400 -22.15 -22.81 -9.56
C PRO A 400 -22.81 -21.43 -9.57
N ILE A 401 -23.22 -20.92 -8.40
CA ILE A 401 -23.82 -19.58 -8.28
C ILE A 401 -22.75 -18.51 -8.46
N PHE A 402 -21.64 -18.64 -7.74
CA PHE A 402 -20.50 -17.73 -7.88
C PHE A 402 -19.94 -17.75 -9.30
N ASP A 403 -19.76 -18.94 -9.90
CA ASP A 403 -19.28 -19.11 -11.27
C ASP A 403 -20.22 -18.36 -12.26
N GLY A 404 -21.53 -18.48 -12.08
CA GLY A 404 -22.51 -17.76 -12.91
C GLY A 404 -22.52 -16.25 -12.72
N ILE A 405 -22.19 -15.74 -11.50
CA ILE A 405 -22.01 -14.29 -11.26
C ILE A 405 -20.78 -13.78 -11.99
N VAL A 406 -19.67 -14.54 -11.96
CA VAL A 406 -18.43 -14.20 -12.68
C VAL A 406 -18.66 -14.10 -14.19
N GLU A 407 -19.44 -15.02 -14.76
CA GLU A 407 -19.77 -14.99 -16.21
C GLU A 407 -20.57 -13.74 -16.60
N ARG A 408 -21.37 -13.20 -15.68
CA ARG A 408 -22.24 -12.02 -15.92
C ARG A 408 -21.69 -10.73 -15.34
N GLY A 409 -20.52 -10.75 -14.70
CA GLY A 409 -19.91 -9.62 -14.05
C GLY A 409 -18.46 -9.35 -14.49
N THR A 410 -17.76 -8.58 -13.69
CA THR A 410 -16.32 -8.32 -13.84
C THR A 410 -15.56 -8.94 -12.68
N LEU A 411 -14.65 -9.86 -13.01
CA LEU A 411 -13.76 -10.54 -12.07
C LEU A 411 -12.39 -9.84 -12.02
N PHE A 412 -11.88 -9.60 -10.83
CA PHE A 412 -10.49 -9.18 -10.60
C PHE A 412 -9.64 -10.39 -10.23
N GLU A 413 -8.73 -10.79 -11.11
CA GLU A 413 -7.95 -12.02 -10.96
C GLU A 413 -6.94 -12.00 -9.81
N ARG A 414 -6.55 -10.80 -9.37
CA ARG A 414 -5.50 -10.59 -8.38
C ARG A 414 -5.90 -9.52 -7.37
N ALA A 415 -7.02 -9.74 -6.70
CA ALA A 415 -7.42 -8.90 -5.57
C ALA A 415 -6.70 -9.36 -4.30
N HIS A 416 -6.19 -8.40 -3.52
CA HIS A 416 -5.42 -8.64 -2.31
C HIS A 416 -6.01 -7.88 -1.14
N SER A 417 -6.18 -8.58 -0.04
CA SER A 417 -6.51 -7.97 1.25
C SER A 417 -5.34 -7.15 1.79
N GLN A 418 -5.66 -6.17 2.63
CA GLN A 418 -4.65 -5.30 3.24
C GLN A 418 -4.02 -5.89 4.49
N GLU A 419 -4.61 -6.95 5.03
CA GLU A 419 -4.11 -7.77 6.15
C GLU A 419 -4.49 -9.23 5.95
N ASN A 420 -3.98 -10.09 6.81
CA ASN A 420 -4.20 -11.54 6.78
C ASN A 420 -5.13 -12.04 7.90
N TRP A 421 -5.96 -11.14 8.45
CA TRP A 421 -7.01 -11.44 9.41
C TRP A 421 -8.13 -10.39 9.39
N THR A 422 -9.27 -10.71 9.97
CA THR A 422 -10.56 -10.05 9.73
C THR A 422 -10.59 -8.56 10.03
N LYS A 423 -10.36 -8.16 11.29
CA LYS A 423 -10.65 -6.79 11.73
C LYS A 423 -9.96 -5.70 10.89
N PRO A 424 -8.63 -5.73 10.69
CA PRO A 424 -7.97 -4.69 9.87
C PRO A 424 -8.31 -4.80 8.39
N SER A 425 -8.58 -5.99 7.87
CA SER A 425 -8.98 -6.16 6.47
C SER A 425 -10.37 -5.57 6.20
N VAL A 426 -11.34 -5.84 7.07
CA VAL A 426 -12.70 -5.25 6.97
C VAL A 426 -12.66 -3.75 7.18
N ALA A 427 -11.88 -3.26 8.16
CA ALA A 427 -11.68 -1.82 8.35
C ALA A 427 -11.16 -1.16 7.06
N SER A 428 -10.19 -1.79 6.37
CA SER A 428 -9.69 -1.28 5.09
C SER A 428 -10.77 -1.30 3.99
N VAL A 429 -11.60 -2.34 3.92
CA VAL A 429 -12.70 -2.42 2.94
C VAL A 429 -13.71 -1.30 3.17
N LEU A 430 -14.12 -1.04 4.43
CA LEU A 430 -15.18 -0.09 4.74
C LEU A 430 -14.72 1.38 4.76
N THR A 431 -13.43 1.65 5.01
CA THR A 431 -12.89 3.02 5.07
C THR A 431 -12.07 3.43 3.86
N GLY A 432 -11.63 2.47 3.03
CA GLY A 432 -10.66 2.73 1.96
C GLY A 432 -9.28 3.11 2.48
N LEU A 433 -8.96 2.88 3.76
CA LEU A 433 -7.69 3.22 4.39
C LEU A 433 -6.80 1.97 4.56
N THR A 434 -5.49 2.17 4.60
CA THR A 434 -4.57 1.07 4.94
C THR A 434 -4.58 0.78 6.45
N PRO A 435 -4.21 -0.45 6.88
CA PRO A 435 -4.15 -0.83 8.30
C PRO A 435 -3.30 0.12 9.13
N SER A 436 -2.22 0.61 8.56
CA SER A 436 -1.34 1.57 9.21
C SER A 436 -1.97 2.95 9.41
N THR A 437 -2.98 3.28 8.67
CA THR A 437 -3.71 4.55 8.73
C THR A 437 -4.89 4.46 9.68
N HIS A 438 -5.80 3.49 9.50
CA HIS A 438 -6.97 3.35 10.38
C HIS A 438 -6.65 2.77 11.77
N ARG A 439 -5.46 2.18 11.99
CA ARG A 439 -4.93 1.69 13.28
C ARG A 439 -5.68 0.55 13.97
N ALA A 440 -6.75 0.01 13.42
CA ALA A 440 -7.47 -1.14 13.98
C ALA A 440 -6.71 -2.46 13.72
N ILE A 441 -5.44 -2.57 14.17
CA ILE A 441 -4.50 -3.64 13.77
C ILE A 441 -4.18 -4.65 14.87
N THR A 442 -4.51 -4.42 16.13
CA THR A 442 -4.33 -5.38 17.22
C THR A 442 -5.67 -5.90 17.73
N THR A 443 -5.66 -6.96 18.53
CA THR A 443 -6.90 -7.56 19.07
C THR A 443 -7.74 -6.56 19.83
N GLU A 444 -7.13 -5.64 20.58
CA GLU A 444 -7.80 -4.63 21.39
C GLU A 444 -8.05 -3.32 20.64
N ALA A 445 -7.37 -3.06 19.51
CA ALA A 445 -7.51 -1.80 18.78
C ALA A 445 -8.93 -1.64 18.22
N ARG A 446 -9.47 -0.44 18.36
CA ARG A 446 -10.76 -0.01 17.85
C ARG A 446 -10.58 0.88 16.61
N LEU A 447 -11.48 0.78 15.64
CA LEU A 447 -11.59 1.72 14.55
C LEU A 447 -12.05 3.08 15.11
N PRO A 448 -11.26 4.16 14.93
CA PRO A 448 -11.62 5.45 15.53
C PRO A 448 -12.84 6.06 14.85
N ALA A 449 -13.66 6.79 15.62
CA ALA A 449 -14.86 7.46 15.11
C ALA A 449 -14.56 8.53 14.06
N SER A 450 -13.31 8.97 13.93
CA SER A 450 -12.87 9.90 12.89
C SER A 450 -12.54 9.23 11.54
N ALA A 451 -12.49 7.90 11.49
CA ALA A 451 -12.36 7.17 10.24
C ALA A 451 -13.73 7.08 9.55
N GLU A 452 -13.93 7.86 8.49
CA GLU A 452 -15.20 7.87 7.74
C GLU A 452 -15.44 6.49 7.10
N LEU A 453 -16.59 5.87 7.40
CA LEU A 453 -17.01 4.61 6.80
C LEU A 453 -17.88 4.87 5.57
N VAL A 454 -17.86 3.92 4.65
CA VAL A 454 -18.70 3.97 3.45
C VAL A 454 -20.19 4.01 3.76
N SER A 455 -20.62 3.42 4.89
CA SER A 455 -21.99 3.49 5.41
C SER A 455 -22.42 4.94 5.69
N GLU A 456 -21.57 5.74 6.34
CA GLU A 456 -21.86 7.15 6.62
C GLU A 456 -22.01 7.98 5.35
N VAL A 457 -21.27 7.61 4.29
CA VAL A 457 -21.36 8.31 3.01
C VAL A 457 -22.64 7.97 2.28
N PHE A 458 -23.08 6.69 2.31
CA PHE A 458 -24.37 6.27 1.74
C PHE A 458 -25.55 6.82 2.51
N ASP A 459 -25.53 6.81 3.86
CA ASP A 459 -26.56 7.43 4.70
C ASP A 459 -26.68 8.92 4.37
N GLY A 460 -25.55 9.66 4.35
CA GLY A 460 -25.51 11.07 3.96
C GLY A 460 -26.00 11.36 2.54
N ALA A 461 -26.03 10.35 1.66
CA ALA A 461 -26.56 10.43 0.29
C ALA A 461 -28.03 9.99 0.19
N GLY A 462 -28.68 9.68 1.31
CA GLY A 462 -30.10 9.30 1.39
C GLY A 462 -30.40 7.86 1.00
N PHE A 463 -29.43 6.95 1.22
CA PHE A 463 -29.69 5.51 1.16
C PHE A 463 -30.08 5.01 2.53
N HIS A 464 -30.98 4.04 2.60
CA HIS A 464 -31.20 3.24 3.80
C HIS A 464 -30.03 2.27 3.96
N THR A 465 -29.37 2.30 5.10
CA THR A 465 -28.13 1.55 5.34
C THR A 465 -28.35 0.42 6.34
N ALA A 466 -27.90 -0.79 5.97
CA ALA A 466 -27.99 -1.95 6.86
C ALA A 466 -26.73 -2.82 6.84
N SER A 467 -26.39 -3.38 8.01
CA SER A 467 -25.33 -4.38 8.12
C SER A 467 -25.79 -5.62 8.86
N PHE A 468 -25.40 -6.79 8.33
CA PHE A 468 -25.68 -8.12 8.90
C PHE A 468 -24.35 -8.87 9.04
N LEU A 469 -23.88 -9.04 10.28
CA LEU A 469 -22.51 -9.44 10.57
C LEU A 469 -22.47 -10.72 11.39
N ALA A 470 -21.73 -11.71 10.93
CA ALA A 470 -21.47 -12.96 11.63
C ALA A 470 -20.06 -13.06 12.21
N ASN A 471 -19.38 -11.95 12.48
CA ASN A 471 -18.03 -11.92 13.03
C ASN A 471 -17.93 -11.00 14.26
N GLY A 472 -17.33 -11.50 15.36
CA GLY A 472 -17.24 -10.77 16.63
C GLY A 472 -16.24 -9.61 16.63
N TYR A 473 -15.23 -9.62 15.75
CA TYR A 473 -14.29 -8.51 15.58
C TYR A 473 -14.84 -7.36 14.76
N VAL A 474 -15.89 -7.60 13.96
CA VAL A 474 -16.58 -6.56 13.21
C VAL A 474 -17.83 -6.15 13.98
N SER A 475 -17.64 -5.47 15.12
CA SER A 475 -18.73 -5.16 16.03
C SER A 475 -18.69 -3.71 16.53
N ASP A 476 -19.76 -3.29 17.15
CA ASP A 476 -19.92 -2.00 17.85
C ASP A 476 -18.75 -1.71 18.82
N ARG A 477 -18.26 -2.74 19.49
CA ARG A 477 -17.11 -2.65 20.40
C ARG A 477 -15.84 -2.19 19.71
N PHE A 478 -15.69 -2.56 18.45
CA PHE A 478 -14.52 -2.21 17.66
C PHE A 478 -14.77 -1.06 16.68
N GLY A 479 -15.92 -0.35 16.80
CA GLY A 479 -16.22 0.87 16.04
C GLY A 479 -16.74 0.65 14.63
N PHE A 480 -17.38 -0.49 14.34
CA PHE A 480 -17.95 -0.79 13.04
C PHE A 480 -19.45 -0.46 12.91
N ASP A 481 -20.03 0.11 13.96
CA ASP A 481 -21.44 0.49 14.05
C ASP A 481 -21.77 1.88 13.46
N GLN A 482 -20.79 2.55 12.86
CA GLN A 482 -20.92 3.92 12.35
C GLN A 482 -21.70 3.97 11.03
N GLY A 483 -22.69 4.89 10.92
CA GLY A 483 -23.41 5.19 9.68
C GLY A 483 -24.40 4.14 9.21
N TRP A 484 -24.93 3.29 10.10
CA TRP A 484 -25.95 2.29 9.79
C TRP A 484 -27.28 2.65 10.43
N ASP A 485 -28.36 2.70 9.63
CA ASP A 485 -29.74 2.78 10.13
C ASP A 485 -30.14 1.50 10.84
N HIS A 486 -29.67 0.34 10.31
CA HIS A 486 -29.87 -0.96 10.90
C HIS A 486 -28.55 -1.70 11.04
N TYR A 487 -28.17 -2.02 12.27
CA TYR A 487 -26.93 -2.71 12.60
C TYR A 487 -27.22 -4.00 13.37
N THR A 488 -26.87 -5.16 12.81
CA THR A 488 -27.03 -6.46 13.43
C THR A 488 -25.72 -7.20 13.48
N ASN A 489 -25.31 -7.65 14.66
CA ASN A 489 -24.19 -8.58 14.84
C ASN A 489 -24.67 -9.87 15.50
N MET A 490 -24.78 -10.94 14.73
CA MET A 490 -25.31 -12.23 15.14
C MET A 490 -24.63 -12.79 16.40
N ILE A 491 -23.31 -12.67 16.47
CA ILE A 491 -22.51 -13.18 17.60
C ILE A 491 -22.79 -12.36 18.86
N ARG A 492 -22.82 -11.06 18.74
CA ARG A 492 -23.11 -10.16 19.86
C ARG A 492 -24.52 -10.34 20.42
N GLU A 493 -25.46 -10.71 19.57
CA GLU A 493 -26.85 -10.92 19.91
C GLU A 493 -27.15 -12.38 20.30
N GLY A 494 -26.16 -13.29 20.24
CA GLY A 494 -26.33 -14.70 20.55
C GLY A 494 -27.23 -15.46 19.58
N ARG A 495 -27.23 -15.05 18.31
CA ARG A 495 -28.04 -15.59 17.21
C ARG A 495 -27.21 -16.58 16.37
N SER A 496 -27.88 -17.31 15.49
CA SER A 496 -27.22 -18.19 14.53
C SER A 496 -26.35 -17.41 13.56
N THR A 497 -25.16 -17.94 13.25
CA THR A 497 -24.20 -17.36 12.31
C THR A 497 -24.12 -18.11 10.98
N GLU A 498 -24.95 -19.17 10.81
CA GLU A 498 -25.07 -19.93 9.57
C GLU A 498 -25.44 -19.01 8.40
N ALA A 499 -24.85 -19.22 7.23
CA ALA A 499 -25.10 -18.39 6.05
C ALA A 499 -26.60 -18.29 5.70
N GLU A 500 -27.37 -19.39 5.85
CA GLU A 500 -28.83 -19.42 5.66
C GLU A 500 -29.53 -18.34 6.51
N ASP A 501 -29.18 -18.23 7.80
CA ASP A 501 -29.82 -17.30 8.73
C ASP A 501 -29.40 -15.84 8.44
N VAL A 502 -28.12 -15.59 8.17
CA VAL A 502 -27.61 -14.27 7.83
C VAL A 502 -28.27 -13.75 6.55
N PHE A 503 -28.32 -14.57 5.50
CA PHE A 503 -28.99 -14.21 4.25
C PHE A 503 -30.50 -14.03 4.38
N ARG A 504 -31.15 -14.85 5.21
CA ARG A 504 -32.57 -14.71 5.49
C ARG A 504 -32.88 -13.35 6.09
N GLU A 505 -32.12 -12.93 7.11
CA GLU A 505 -32.33 -11.64 7.79
C GLU A 505 -32.02 -10.45 6.89
N ALA A 506 -30.93 -10.50 6.15
CA ALA A 506 -30.63 -9.48 5.15
C ALA A 506 -31.77 -9.38 4.10
N GLY A 507 -32.26 -10.53 3.64
CA GLY A 507 -33.39 -10.60 2.72
C GLY A 507 -34.70 -10.08 3.31
N ASP A 508 -35.01 -10.37 4.59
CA ASP A 508 -36.18 -9.86 5.31
C ASP A 508 -36.17 -8.33 5.42
N TRP A 509 -34.98 -7.76 5.68
CA TRP A 509 -34.81 -6.31 5.74
C TRP A 509 -34.94 -5.66 4.35
N ILE A 510 -34.32 -6.24 3.31
CA ILE A 510 -34.42 -5.74 1.92
C ILE A 510 -35.85 -5.77 1.45
N GLU A 511 -36.63 -6.81 1.80
CA GLU A 511 -38.06 -6.91 1.43
C GLU A 511 -38.88 -5.77 2.02
N GLN A 512 -38.55 -5.28 3.20
CA GLN A 512 -39.22 -4.15 3.83
C GLN A 512 -38.82 -2.79 3.23
N HIS A 513 -37.67 -2.71 2.54
CA HIS A 513 -37.08 -1.49 1.99
C HIS A 513 -36.89 -1.53 0.46
N HIS A 514 -37.49 -2.51 -0.23
CA HIS A 514 -37.25 -2.74 -1.66
C HIS A 514 -37.68 -1.58 -2.58
N ASP A 515 -38.61 -0.75 -2.14
CA ASP A 515 -39.06 0.45 -2.86
C ASP A 515 -38.09 1.66 -2.67
N GLU A 516 -37.16 1.59 -1.72
CA GLU A 516 -36.22 2.64 -1.35
C GLU A 516 -34.83 2.37 -1.95
N ARG A 517 -33.93 3.34 -1.89
CA ARG A 517 -32.51 3.14 -2.22
C ARG A 517 -31.83 2.57 -0.99
N PHE A 518 -31.08 1.48 -1.15
CA PHE A 518 -30.43 0.87 -0.01
C PHE A 518 -28.95 0.54 -0.27
N PHE A 519 -28.17 0.57 0.81
CA PHE A 519 -26.83 0.01 0.92
C PHE A 519 -26.82 -1.07 2.00
N VAL A 520 -26.55 -2.30 1.62
CA VAL A 520 -26.51 -3.43 2.55
C VAL A 520 -25.13 -4.08 2.52
N TYR A 521 -24.51 -4.21 3.70
CA TYR A 521 -23.29 -4.95 3.92
C TYR A 521 -23.60 -6.25 4.66
N VAL A 522 -23.25 -7.36 4.05
CA VAL A 522 -23.44 -8.72 4.63
C VAL A 522 -22.06 -9.33 4.83
N GLN A 523 -21.75 -9.77 6.04
CA GLN A 523 -20.56 -10.55 6.34
C GLN A 523 -20.96 -11.89 6.92
N THR A 524 -20.70 -12.97 6.15
CA THR A 524 -20.90 -14.36 6.57
C THR A 524 -19.63 -14.91 7.18
N ILE A 525 -19.76 -15.85 8.16
CA ILE A 525 -18.63 -16.49 8.80
C ILE A 525 -18.17 -17.75 8.04
N ASP A 526 -19.08 -18.47 7.37
CA ASP A 526 -18.70 -19.62 6.55
C ASP A 526 -17.83 -19.16 5.36
N PRO A 527 -16.64 -19.72 5.14
CA PRO A 527 -16.04 -20.96 5.68
C PRO A 527 -15.00 -20.78 6.80
N HIS A 528 -15.12 -19.83 7.70
CA HIS A 528 -14.20 -19.68 8.84
C HIS A 528 -14.35 -20.82 9.87
N VAL A 529 -13.26 -21.14 10.59
CA VAL A 529 -13.32 -22.09 11.71
C VAL A 529 -14.27 -21.62 12.83
N PRO A 530 -14.93 -22.56 13.55
CA PRO A 530 -14.87 -24.02 13.45
C PRO A 530 -15.78 -24.54 12.34
N TYR A 531 -15.26 -25.37 11.42
CA TYR A 531 -16.01 -25.89 10.28
C TYR A 531 -17.10 -26.88 10.71
N ASP A 532 -18.31 -26.69 10.20
CA ASP A 532 -19.48 -27.54 10.44
C ASP A 532 -20.46 -27.57 9.27
N PRO A 533 -19.99 -27.88 8.04
CA PRO A 533 -20.91 -27.91 6.90
C PRO A 533 -22.01 -28.97 7.10
N PRO A 534 -23.23 -28.74 6.57
CA PRO A 534 -24.25 -29.77 6.52
C PRO A 534 -23.72 -31.09 5.94
N ALA A 535 -24.16 -32.23 6.49
CA ALA A 535 -23.59 -33.55 6.20
C ALA A 535 -23.48 -33.86 4.70
N GLU A 536 -24.45 -33.42 3.90
CA GLU A 536 -24.43 -33.59 2.44
C GLU A 536 -23.24 -32.93 1.75
N PHE A 537 -22.80 -31.75 2.23
CA PHE A 537 -21.66 -31.04 1.67
C PHE A 537 -20.32 -31.64 2.14
N LEU A 538 -20.23 -32.11 3.38
CA LEU A 538 -19.08 -32.88 3.80
C LEU A 538 -18.93 -34.18 2.97
N GLN A 539 -20.03 -34.93 2.76
CA GLN A 539 -20.02 -36.17 1.97
C GLN A 539 -19.64 -35.94 0.50
N MET A 540 -19.89 -34.75 -0.04
CA MET A 540 -19.47 -34.36 -1.40
C MET A 540 -17.95 -34.41 -1.59
N TYR A 541 -17.17 -34.10 -0.54
CA TYR A 541 -15.71 -34.00 -0.59
C TYR A 541 -14.98 -35.09 0.19
N ASP A 542 -15.65 -35.70 1.19
CA ASP A 542 -15.15 -36.84 1.94
C ASP A 542 -16.28 -37.86 2.25
N PRO A 543 -16.56 -38.77 1.34
CA PRO A 543 -17.64 -39.74 1.50
C PRO A 543 -17.28 -40.86 2.49
N ARG A 544 -16.10 -40.85 3.13
CA ARG A 544 -15.71 -41.91 4.07
C ARG A 544 -16.59 -41.89 5.31
N THR A 545 -17.17 -43.06 5.63
CA THR A 545 -17.98 -43.26 6.82
C THR A 545 -17.19 -43.83 7.99
N ASP A 546 -15.97 -44.30 7.75
CA ASP A 546 -15.08 -45.03 8.68
C ASP A 546 -13.94 -44.12 9.19
N TYR A 547 -13.99 -42.80 8.92
CA TYR A 547 -13.00 -41.85 9.45
C TYR A 547 -13.06 -41.82 10.99
N ALA A 548 -11.95 -42.19 11.63
CA ALA A 548 -11.79 -42.24 13.10
C ALA A 548 -10.68 -41.31 13.61
N GLY A 549 -10.21 -40.33 12.78
CA GLY A 549 -9.17 -39.37 13.13
C GLY A 549 -9.65 -38.27 14.06
N GLN A 550 -8.75 -37.32 14.30
CA GLN A 550 -8.97 -36.24 15.28
C GLN A 550 -9.82 -35.07 14.79
N VAL A 551 -10.00 -34.92 13.46
CA VAL A 551 -10.71 -33.80 12.85
C VAL A 551 -12.21 -34.07 12.86
N GLN A 552 -12.93 -33.38 13.74
CA GLN A 552 -14.38 -33.46 13.86
C GLN A 552 -15.02 -32.09 13.58
N PRO A 553 -16.24 -32.05 13.01
CA PRO A 553 -17.01 -30.82 12.91
C PRO A 553 -17.09 -30.07 14.23
N ARG A 554 -17.13 -28.73 14.19
CA ARG A 554 -17.16 -27.80 15.35
C ARG A 554 -15.93 -27.79 16.25
N ARG A 555 -14.91 -28.63 15.99
CA ARG A 555 -13.70 -28.71 16.82
C ARG A 555 -12.44 -28.29 16.09
N THR A 556 -12.55 -27.78 14.87
CA THR A 556 -11.40 -27.48 14.03
C THR A 556 -10.62 -26.25 14.49
N GLY A 557 -11.24 -25.27 15.13
CA GLY A 557 -10.56 -24.06 15.60
C GLY A 557 -9.42 -24.34 16.58
N GLU A 558 -9.68 -25.09 17.67
CA GLU A 558 -8.66 -25.48 18.65
C GLU A 558 -7.56 -26.35 18.03
N LEU A 559 -7.94 -27.25 17.11
CA LEU A 559 -6.99 -28.14 16.44
C LEU A 559 -6.05 -27.36 15.52
N LEU A 560 -6.55 -26.39 14.76
CA LEU A 560 -5.73 -25.55 13.88
C LEU A 560 -4.77 -24.68 14.69
N GLU A 561 -5.23 -24.05 15.78
CA GLU A 561 -4.35 -23.30 16.68
C GLU A 561 -3.24 -24.19 17.27
N ALA A 562 -3.59 -25.41 17.72
CA ALA A 562 -2.62 -26.36 18.24
C ALA A 562 -1.64 -26.92 17.18
N ALA A 563 -2.01 -26.82 15.90
CA ALA A 563 -1.18 -27.25 14.76
C ALA A 563 -0.29 -26.13 14.20
N LYS A 564 -0.45 -24.86 14.66
CA LYS A 564 0.34 -23.71 14.19
C LYS A 564 1.77 -23.70 14.72
N GLY A 565 2.65 -23.06 13.99
CA GLY A 565 4.01 -22.71 14.39
C GLY A 565 5.04 -23.83 14.28
N ASN A 566 6.23 -23.57 14.80
CA ASN A 566 7.41 -24.44 14.66
C ASN A 566 7.44 -25.65 15.62
N ARG A 567 6.54 -25.69 16.60
CA ARG A 567 6.43 -26.78 17.60
C ARG A 567 4.96 -27.07 17.86
N PRO A 568 4.24 -27.59 16.85
CA PRO A 568 2.83 -27.88 17.00
C PRO A 568 2.59 -28.98 18.05
N SER A 569 1.53 -28.82 18.83
CA SER A 569 1.08 -29.88 19.76
C SER A 569 0.12 -30.87 19.10
N VAL A 570 -0.41 -30.52 17.94
CA VAL A 570 -1.23 -31.35 17.07
C VAL A 570 -0.53 -31.53 15.73
N VAL A 571 -0.47 -32.75 15.23
CA VAL A 571 0.05 -33.08 13.90
C VAL A 571 -1.03 -33.85 13.15
N PHE A 572 -1.39 -33.34 11.98
CA PHE A 572 -2.36 -33.98 11.10
C PHE A 572 -1.69 -34.99 10.16
N ASP A 573 -2.25 -36.19 10.06
CA ASP A 573 -1.90 -37.14 9.01
C ASP A 573 -2.66 -36.81 7.69
N GLU A 574 -2.40 -37.58 6.64
CA GLU A 574 -3.04 -37.37 5.33
C GLU A 574 -4.57 -37.60 5.38
N SER A 575 -5.03 -38.46 6.28
CA SER A 575 -6.48 -38.71 6.48
C SER A 575 -7.15 -37.54 7.17
N ASP A 576 -6.47 -36.96 8.17
CA ASP A 576 -6.91 -35.74 8.86
C ASP A 576 -6.94 -34.56 7.93
N LEU A 577 -5.88 -34.38 7.10
CA LEU A 577 -5.80 -33.28 6.12
C LEU A 577 -6.93 -33.40 5.07
N THR A 578 -7.23 -34.61 4.63
CA THR A 578 -8.35 -34.85 3.71
C THR A 578 -9.67 -34.45 4.35
N ARG A 579 -9.93 -34.84 5.59
CA ARG A 579 -11.14 -34.49 6.36
C ARG A 579 -11.22 -32.99 6.61
N LEU A 580 -10.14 -32.37 7.05
CA LEU A 580 -10.08 -30.95 7.33
C LEU A 580 -10.38 -30.10 6.09
N THR A 581 -9.73 -30.45 4.97
CA THR A 581 -9.97 -29.78 3.70
C THR A 581 -11.39 -30.01 3.18
N ALA A 582 -11.96 -31.22 3.39
CA ALA A 582 -13.33 -31.52 2.97
C ALA A 582 -14.39 -30.74 3.77
N LEU A 583 -14.17 -30.52 5.06
CA LEU A 583 -15.01 -29.68 5.89
C LEU A 583 -15.05 -28.24 5.32
N HIS A 584 -13.88 -27.63 5.12
CA HIS A 584 -13.80 -26.28 4.56
C HIS A 584 -14.38 -26.17 3.13
N ASP A 585 -14.09 -27.14 2.25
CA ASP A 585 -14.66 -27.18 0.90
C ASP A 585 -16.19 -27.34 0.93
N GLY A 586 -16.69 -28.08 1.93
CA GLY A 586 -18.13 -28.24 2.20
C GLY A 586 -18.80 -26.94 2.60
N GLU A 587 -18.17 -26.16 3.49
CA GLU A 587 -18.67 -24.83 3.88
C GLU A 587 -18.82 -23.90 2.67
N ILE A 588 -17.80 -23.86 1.80
CA ILE A 588 -17.86 -23.00 0.60
C ILE A 588 -19.03 -23.38 -0.30
N SER A 589 -19.26 -24.68 -0.52
CA SER A 589 -20.37 -25.13 -1.37
C SER A 589 -21.75 -24.97 -0.71
N TYR A 590 -21.83 -25.08 0.61
CA TYR A 590 -23.01 -24.74 1.39
C TYR A 590 -23.35 -23.26 1.24
N HIS A 591 -22.34 -22.40 1.47
CA HIS A 591 -22.48 -20.95 1.33
C HIS A 591 -22.94 -20.56 -0.08
N ASP A 592 -22.37 -21.17 -1.14
CA ASP A 592 -22.76 -20.91 -2.53
C ASP A 592 -24.24 -21.25 -2.79
N ARG A 593 -24.75 -22.34 -2.19
CA ARG A 593 -26.19 -22.68 -2.26
C ARG A 593 -27.05 -21.60 -1.61
N GLU A 594 -26.68 -21.14 -0.43
CA GLU A 594 -27.47 -20.15 0.31
C GLU A 594 -27.40 -18.77 -0.38
N LEU A 595 -26.26 -18.43 -0.97
CA LEU A 595 -26.13 -17.27 -1.85
C LEU A 595 -27.13 -17.35 -3.03
N GLY A 596 -27.28 -18.53 -3.63
CA GLY A 596 -28.26 -18.73 -4.70
C GLY A 596 -29.70 -18.42 -4.26
N ARG A 597 -30.11 -18.92 -3.09
CA ARG A 597 -31.42 -18.64 -2.50
C ARG A 597 -31.66 -17.15 -2.21
N PHE A 598 -30.61 -16.49 -1.69
CA PHE A 598 -30.64 -15.05 -1.44
C PHE A 598 -30.83 -14.25 -2.74
N LEU A 599 -30.10 -14.59 -3.81
CA LEU A 599 -30.22 -13.93 -5.11
C LEU A 599 -31.57 -14.19 -5.79
N GLU A 600 -32.11 -15.42 -5.68
CA GLU A 600 -33.46 -15.74 -6.14
C GLU A 600 -34.53 -14.89 -5.44
N ARG A 601 -34.34 -14.63 -4.13
CA ARG A 601 -35.22 -13.75 -3.37
C ARG A 601 -35.13 -12.29 -3.84
N LEU A 602 -33.92 -11.76 -4.10
CA LEU A 602 -33.73 -10.40 -4.67
C LEU A 602 -34.41 -10.29 -6.04
N ALA A 603 -34.29 -11.32 -6.87
CA ALA A 603 -34.96 -11.36 -8.18
C ALA A 603 -36.50 -11.39 -8.04
N ALA A 604 -37.05 -12.15 -7.08
CA ALA A 604 -38.49 -12.20 -6.81
C ALA A 604 -39.05 -10.85 -6.33
N MET A 605 -38.27 -10.04 -5.62
CA MET A 605 -38.62 -8.67 -5.22
C MET A 605 -38.49 -7.66 -6.37
N GLY A 606 -37.89 -8.05 -7.51
CA GLY A 606 -37.66 -7.19 -8.66
C GLY A 606 -36.54 -6.16 -8.51
N VAL A 607 -35.67 -6.31 -7.48
CA VAL A 607 -34.56 -5.37 -7.22
C VAL A 607 -33.21 -5.84 -7.80
N ALA A 608 -33.08 -7.09 -8.22
CA ALA A 608 -31.82 -7.70 -8.63
C ALA A 608 -31.10 -6.94 -9.78
N ASP A 609 -31.85 -6.50 -10.79
CA ASP A 609 -31.30 -5.82 -11.96
C ASP A 609 -30.79 -4.39 -11.66
N ASP A 610 -31.33 -3.75 -10.61
CA ASP A 610 -30.96 -2.42 -10.15
C ASP A 610 -29.95 -2.43 -8.98
N THR A 611 -29.58 -3.62 -8.50
CA THR A 611 -28.68 -3.81 -7.38
C THR A 611 -27.25 -4.12 -7.86
N LEU A 612 -26.31 -3.31 -7.46
CA LEU A 612 -24.87 -3.61 -7.59
C LEU A 612 -24.50 -4.64 -6.52
N LEU A 613 -24.18 -5.85 -6.95
CA LEU A 613 -23.65 -6.90 -6.10
C LEU A 613 -22.12 -6.91 -6.17
N VAL A 614 -21.47 -6.85 -4.99
CA VAL A 614 -20.03 -7.04 -4.86
C VAL A 614 -19.76 -8.22 -3.96
N ILE A 615 -18.93 -9.17 -4.41
CA ILE A 615 -18.51 -10.32 -3.61
C ILE A 615 -17.00 -10.25 -3.42
N THR A 616 -16.55 -10.30 -2.16
CA THR A 616 -15.15 -10.33 -1.78
C THR A 616 -14.94 -11.16 -0.51
N SER A 617 -13.70 -11.23 -0.04
CA SER A 617 -13.32 -11.77 1.26
C SER A 617 -12.32 -10.84 1.93
N ASP A 618 -12.19 -10.96 3.24
CA ASP A 618 -11.24 -10.20 4.06
C ASP A 618 -9.83 -10.81 4.03
N HIS A 619 -9.71 -12.13 4.01
CA HIS A 619 -8.46 -12.89 3.86
C HIS A 619 -8.76 -14.34 3.45
N GLY A 620 -7.72 -15.16 3.36
CA GLY A 620 -7.85 -16.58 3.08
C GLY A 620 -7.45 -17.45 4.26
N GLU A 621 -7.23 -18.74 3.98
CA GLU A 621 -6.93 -19.79 4.98
C GLU A 621 -5.82 -20.71 4.47
N GLU A 622 -4.82 -21.05 5.30
CA GLU A 622 -3.75 -21.98 4.96
C GLU A 622 -4.06 -23.41 5.42
N PHE A 623 -3.83 -24.37 4.52
CA PHE A 623 -3.94 -25.80 4.76
C PHE A 623 -2.62 -26.51 4.50
N ARG A 624 -1.56 -26.12 5.22
CA ARG A 624 -0.20 -26.62 5.07
C ARG A 624 0.46 -26.24 3.73
N ASP A 625 -0.06 -25.22 3.04
CA ASP A 625 0.50 -24.74 1.78
C ASP A 625 1.97 -24.32 1.97
N HIS A 626 2.30 -23.58 3.04
CA HIS A 626 3.67 -23.22 3.45
C HIS A 626 4.04 -23.79 4.84
N GLY A 627 3.39 -24.87 5.27
CA GLY A 627 3.73 -25.64 6.46
C GLY A 627 2.99 -25.23 7.72
N SER A 628 2.02 -24.31 7.66
CA SER A 628 1.17 -23.88 8.76
C SER A 628 -0.31 -24.12 8.46
N PHE A 629 -1.19 -23.71 9.38
CA PHE A 629 -2.63 -23.83 9.27
C PHE A 629 -3.30 -22.54 9.72
N GLY A 630 -4.53 -22.31 9.23
CA GLY A 630 -5.30 -21.16 9.63
C GLY A 630 -4.75 -19.85 9.01
N HIS A 631 -4.94 -18.74 9.69
CA HIS A 631 -4.58 -17.40 9.21
C HIS A 631 -3.86 -16.57 10.28
N GLY A 632 -3.51 -15.32 9.99
CA GLY A 632 -2.89 -14.38 10.94
C GLY A 632 -1.37 -14.52 11.12
N HIS A 633 -0.67 -15.41 10.38
CA HIS A 633 0.74 -15.73 10.64
C HIS A 633 1.68 -15.47 9.46
N SER A 634 1.17 -15.35 8.25
CA SER A 634 2.00 -15.12 7.05
C SER A 634 1.31 -14.22 6.03
N VAL A 635 2.00 -13.94 4.94
CA VAL A 635 1.49 -13.08 3.85
C VAL A 635 1.60 -13.78 2.49
N TYR A 636 1.52 -15.11 2.48
CA TYR A 636 1.48 -15.87 1.25
C TYR A 636 0.11 -15.74 0.55
N GLN A 637 0.06 -16.10 -0.74
CA GLN A 637 -1.13 -15.87 -1.58
C GLN A 637 -2.40 -16.53 -1.04
N GLU A 638 -2.28 -17.72 -0.42
CA GLU A 638 -3.42 -18.41 0.18
C GLU A 638 -4.09 -17.63 1.31
N LEU A 639 -3.39 -16.66 1.91
CA LEU A 639 -3.93 -15.82 2.98
C LEU A 639 -4.35 -14.42 2.51
N ILE A 640 -3.74 -13.89 1.44
CA ILE A 640 -3.98 -12.50 1.06
C ILE A 640 -4.64 -12.33 -0.31
N GLN A 641 -4.65 -13.37 -1.18
CA GLN A 641 -5.36 -13.30 -2.44
C GLN A 641 -6.78 -13.82 -2.28
N VAL A 642 -7.71 -12.89 -2.40
CA VAL A 642 -9.14 -13.09 -2.15
C VAL A 642 -9.96 -12.93 -3.44
N PRO A 643 -11.18 -13.47 -3.53
CA PRO A 643 -12.07 -13.17 -4.63
C PRO A 643 -12.51 -11.70 -4.62
N LEU A 644 -12.71 -11.14 -5.83
CA LEU A 644 -13.37 -9.86 -5.99
C LEU A 644 -14.14 -9.85 -7.32
N VAL A 645 -15.45 -9.72 -7.22
CA VAL A 645 -16.38 -9.70 -8.37
C VAL A 645 -17.38 -8.57 -8.18
N PHE A 646 -17.62 -7.82 -9.25
CA PHE A 646 -18.70 -6.85 -9.33
C PHE A 646 -19.72 -7.31 -10.36
N HIS A 647 -20.98 -7.20 -10.02
CA HIS A 647 -22.09 -7.58 -10.93
C HIS A 647 -23.25 -6.59 -10.81
N ARG A 648 -23.66 -6.03 -11.93
CA ARG A 648 -24.92 -5.33 -12.13
C ARG A 648 -25.19 -5.25 -13.63
N PRO A 649 -26.32 -5.80 -14.13
CA PRO A 649 -26.65 -5.73 -15.55
C PRO A 649 -26.63 -4.29 -16.10
N GLY A 650 -26.00 -4.09 -17.26
CA GLY A 650 -25.94 -2.80 -17.93
C GLY A 650 -24.97 -1.77 -17.34
N LEU A 651 -24.49 -1.91 -16.11
CA LEU A 651 -23.52 -1.00 -15.48
C LEU A 651 -22.12 -1.61 -15.43
N VAL A 652 -22.02 -2.86 -14.98
CA VAL A 652 -20.75 -3.59 -14.89
C VAL A 652 -20.56 -4.44 -16.15
N PRO A 653 -19.39 -4.36 -16.82
CA PRO A 653 -19.11 -5.17 -18.01
C PRO A 653 -19.20 -6.67 -17.73
N GLN A 654 -19.89 -7.41 -18.59
CA GLN A 654 -20.10 -8.86 -18.45
C GLN A 654 -18.90 -9.66 -18.95
N GLY A 655 -18.57 -10.76 -18.24
CA GLY A 655 -17.50 -11.68 -18.60
C GLY A 655 -16.11 -11.03 -18.62
N ARG A 656 -15.97 -9.87 -18.04
CA ARG A 656 -14.69 -9.13 -17.98
C ARG A 656 -13.78 -9.73 -16.92
N ARG A 657 -12.51 -9.93 -17.28
CA ARG A 657 -11.45 -10.33 -16.36
C ARG A 657 -10.38 -9.26 -16.32
N VAL A 658 -10.06 -8.78 -15.11
CA VAL A 658 -9.05 -7.75 -14.87
C VAL A 658 -7.79 -8.42 -14.32
N PRO A 659 -6.69 -8.47 -15.10
CA PRO A 659 -5.53 -9.31 -14.76
C PRO A 659 -4.49 -8.66 -13.86
N HIS A 660 -4.57 -7.35 -13.62
CA HIS A 660 -3.59 -6.67 -12.77
C HIS A 660 -3.97 -6.68 -11.29
N PRO A 661 -3.01 -6.54 -10.37
CA PRO A 661 -3.29 -6.55 -8.95
C PRO A 661 -4.09 -5.31 -8.51
N VAL A 662 -5.03 -5.54 -7.61
CA VAL A 662 -5.83 -4.52 -6.94
C VAL A 662 -5.93 -4.81 -5.44
N SER A 663 -6.25 -3.82 -4.66
CA SER A 663 -6.47 -3.92 -3.21
C SER A 663 -7.96 -3.95 -2.87
N THR A 664 -8.38 -4.74 -1.88
CA THR A 664 -9.80 -4.77 -1.45
C THR A 664 -10.26 -3.44 -0.83
N MET A 665 -9.36 -2.60 -0.33
CA MET A 665 -9.69 -1.24 0.11
C MET A 665 -10.26 -0.35 -1.01
N ASN A 666 -10.10 -0.77 -2.28
CA ASN A 666 -10.64 -0.07 -3.44
C ASN A 666 -12.16 -0.26 -3.59
N VAL A 667 -12.75 -1.24 -2.89
CA VAL A 667 -14.18 -1.58 -2.99
C VAL A 667 -15.06 -0.37 -2.67
N SER A 668 -14.81 0.30 -1.55
CA SER A 668 -15.64 1.42 -1.11
C SER A 668 -15.68 2.58 -2.11
N GLN A 669 -14.53 3.02 -2.63
CA GLN A 669 -14.49 4.07 -3.65
C GLN A 669 -15.18 3.63 -4.96
N THR A 670 -15.09 2.35 -5.29
CA THR A 670 -15.70 1.81 -6.51
C THR A 670 -17.23 1.77 -6.43
N ILE A 671 -17.78 1.31 -5.31
CA ILE A 671 -19.24 1.25 -5.15
C ILE A 671 -19.87 2.64 -5.04
N LEU A 672 -19.17 3.59 -4.42
CA LEU A 672 -19.61 4.99 -4.37
C LEU A 672 -19.65 5.62 -5.77
N GLU A 673 -18.63 5.42 -6.60
CA GLU A 673 -18.63 5.91 -7.99
C GLU A 673 -19.74 5.24 -8.82
N LEU A 674 -19.92 3.92 -8.70
CA LEU A 674 -20.96 3.20 -9.44
C LEU A 674 -22.39 3.56 -9.00
N ALA A 675 -22.56 4.08 -7.78
CA ALA A 675 -23.84 4.58 -7.26
C ALA A 675 -24.03 6.09 -7.46
N ASP A 676 -23.08 6.78 -8.12
CA ASP A 676 -23.06 8.25 -8.29
C ASP A 676 -23.14 9.00 -6.94
N VAL A 677 -22.35 8.53 -5.98
CA VAL A 677 -22.20 9.09 -4.66
C VAL A 677 -20.79 9.63 -4.48
N ARG A 678 -20.61 10.70 -3.70
CA ARG A 678 -19.27 11.24 -3.43
C ARG A 678 -18.34 10.15 -2.85
N GLY A 679 -17.08 10.23 -3.18
CA GLY A 679 -16.07 9.35 -2.56
C GLY A 679 -15.82 9.67 -1.08
N LEU A 680 -15.20 8.73 -0.38
CA LEU A 680 -14.65 8.92 0.96
C LEU A 680 -13.56 10.01 0.93
N ARG A 681 -13.52 10.88 1.93
CA ARG A 681 -12.65 12.08 1.96
C ARG A 681 -11.18 11.76 2.12
N ALA A 682 -10.87 10.73 2.89
CA ALA A 682 -9.49 10.39 3.24
C ALA A 682 -9.04 9.03 2.70
N ALA A 683 -9.78 8.42 1.76
CA ALA A 683 -9.43 7.10 1.23
C ALA A 683 -8.06 7.10 0.53
N GLU A 684 -7.28 6.10 0.83
CA GLU A 684 -6.05 5.74 0.12
C GLU A 684 -6.36 4.76 -1.05
N GLY A 685 -7.51 4.07 -0.96
CA GLY A 685 -8.08 3.28 -2.03
C GLY A 685 -8.60 4.15 -3.18
N ARG A 686 -8.57 3.62 -4.40
CA ARG A 686 -9.09 4.25 -5.61
C ARG A 686 -10.30 3.50 -6.17
N SER A 687 -11.06 4.13 -7.03
CA SER A 687 -12.08 3.43 -7.79
C SER A 687 -11.47 2.48 -8.85
N LEU A 688 -12.12 1.33 -9.04
CA LEU A 688 -11.79 0.32 -10.04
C LEU A 688 -12.68 0.40 -11.30
N VAL A 689 -13.53 1.40 -11.43
CA VAL A 689 -14.44 1.56 -12.58
C VAL A 689 -13.66 1.63 -13.88
N SER A 690 -12.57 2.40 -13.90
CA SER A 690 -11.69 2.46 -15.08
C SER A 690 -11.14 1.08 -15.47
N ASP A 691 -10.73 0.29 -14.48
CA ASP A 691 -10.17 -1.07 -14.69
C ASP A 691 -11.23 -2.01 -15.29
N MET A 692 -12.47 -1.97 -14.79
CA MET A 692 -13.58 -2.77 -15.30
C MET A 692 -13.84 -2.47 -16.78
N HIS A 693 -13.77 -1.21 -17.19
CA HIS A 693 -13.96 -0.79 -18.56
C HIS A 693 -12.71 -0.93 -19.45
N GLY A 694 -11.61 -1.48 -18.90
CA GLY A 694 -10.34 -1.65 -19.61
C GLY A 694 -9.59 -0.34 -19.84
N LEU A 695 -9.97 0.71 -19.13
CA LEU A 695 -9.21 1.93 -19.08
C LEU A 695 -8.00 1.68 -18.18
N VAL A 696 -6.81 1.64 -18.78
CA VAL A 696 -5.57 1.45 -18.02
C VAL A 696 -5.41 2.62 -17.04
N PRO A 697 -5.28 2.38 -15.74
CA PRO A 697 -5.11 3.45 -14.75
C PRO A 697 -3.85 4.28 -15.04
N SER A 698 -3.88 5.57 -14.70
CA SER A 698 -2.76 6.49 -14.87
C SER A 698 -1.66 6.36 -13.79
N HIS A 699 -1.50 5.19 -13.18
CA HIS A 699 -0.50 4.93 -12.14
C HIS A 699 -0.08 3.45 -12.18
N PRO A 700 1.06 3.09 -11.56
CA PRO A 700 1.49 1.70 -11.49
C PRO A 700 0.43 0.79 -10.85
N MET A 701 0.19 -0.36 -11.48
CA MET A 701 -0.79 -1.35 -11.02
C MET A 701 -0.15 -2.21 -9.92
N LEU A 702 -0.34 -1.80 -8.67
CA LEU A 702 0.25 -2.41 -7.50
C LEU A 702 -0.80 -2.69 -6.44
N ALA A 703 -0.59 -3.75 -5.67
CA ALA A 703 -1.32 -4.03 -4.44
C ALA A 703 -0.37 -4.07 -3.25
N PHE A 704 -0.85 -3.60 -2.12
CA PHE A 704 -0.09 -3.56 -0.87
C PHE A 704 -0.83 -4.33 0.21
N THR A 705 -0.08 -5.07 1.03
CA THR A 705 -0.59 -5.78 2.21
C THR A 705 0.35 -5.54 3.38
N ASN A 706 -0.22 -5.34 4.54
CA ASN A 706 0.53 -5.28 5.78
C ASN A 706 0.34 -6.60 6.56
N MET A 707 1.20 -6.87 7.51
CA MET A 707 0.95 -7.87 8.53
C MET A 707 1.44 -7.26 9.83
N LEU A 708 0.50 -6.84 10.66
CA LEU A 708 0.77 -6.03 11.85
C LEU A 708 1.73 -4.87 11.50
N ASP A 709 2.71 -4.59 12.32
CA ASP A 709 3.80 -3.66 11.99
C ASP A 709 5.12 -4.36 11.63
N ASP A 710 5.10 -5.67 11.36
CA ASP A 710 6.31 -6.46 11.13
C ASP A 710 6.64 -6.68 9.66
N LYS A 711 5.62 -6.87 8.82
CA LYS A 711 5.83 -7.15 7.39
C LYS A 711 5.08 -6.17 6.51
N ARG A 712 5.65 -5.92 5.36
CA ARG A 712 5.05 -5.16 4.27
C ARG A 712 5.20 -5.93 2.98
N VAL A 713 4.14 -5.96 2.21
CA VAL A 713 4.10 -6.62 0.92
C VAL A 713 3.76 -5.61 -0.15
N ILE A 714 4.47 -5.70 -1.25
CA ILE A 714 4.12 -5.05 -2.51
C ILE A 714 4.06 -6.09 -3.61
N ARG A 715 3.03 -6.02 -4.44
CA ARG A 715 2.81 -6.91 -5.55
C ARG A 715 2.54 -6.15 -6.84
N SER A 716 3.29 -6.48 -7.89
CA SER A 716 3.00 -6.18 -9.30
C SER A 716 2.32 -7.37 -9.96
N ARG A 717 2.10 -7.31 -11.28
CA ARG A 717 1.52 -8.42 -12.04
C ARG A 717 2.30 -9.73 -11.90
N ARG A 718 3.62 -9.67 -11.99
CA ARG A 718 4.52 -10.84 -11.97
C ARG A 718 5.29 -10.99 -10.67
N TRP A 719 5.66 -9.90 -10.02
CA TRP A 719 6.59 -9.91 -8.91
C TRP A 719 5.93 -9.53 -7.59
N LYS A 720 6.38 -10.16 -6.53
CA LYS A 720 6.00 -9.82 -5.16
C LYS A 720 7.24 -9.64 -4.31
N MET A 721 7.28 -8.58 -3.52
CA MET A 721 8.31 -8.38 -2.49
C MET A 721 7.66 -8.43 -1.11
N VAL A 722 8.30 -9.17 -0.22
CA VAL A 722 7.97 -9.19 1.21
C VAL A 722 9.14 -8.57 1.97
N LEU A 723 8.87 -7.47 2.65
CA LEU A 723 9.80 -6.82 3.56
C LEU A 723 9.46 -7.25 4.99
N SER A 724 10.41 -7.89 5.68
CA SER A 724 10.29 -8.29 7.09
C SER A 724 11.42 -7.61 7.88
N GLY A 725 11.06 -6.66 8.74
CA GLY A 725 12.07 -5.76 9.27
C GLY A 725 12.78 -5.03 8.13
N ILE A 726 14.10 -5.12 8.08
CA ILE A 726 14.93 -4.53 7.01
C ILE A 726 15.24 -5.52 5.88
N ASN A 727 14.85 -6.79 6.05
CA ASN A 727 15.18 -7.85 5.10
C ASN A 727 14.05 -7.98 4.06
N ALA A 728 14.43 -8.01 2.81
CA ALA A 728 13.51 -8.22 1.70
C ALA A 728 13.76 -9.55 1.03
N LYS A 729 12.69 -10.19 0.58
CA LYS A 729 12.68 -11.31 -0.35
C LYS A 729 11.69 -11.04 -1.46
N ILE A 730 11.94 -11.58 -2.66
CA ILE A 730 11.02 -11.47 -3.77
C ILE A 730 10.59 -12.85 -4.27
N PHE A 731 9.48 -12.88 -4.98
CA PHE A 731 8.94 -14.05 -5.67
C PHE A 731 8.62 -13.70 -7.11
N ASP A 732 9.00 -14.57 -8.05
CA ASP A 732 8.56 -14.51 -9.44
C ASP A 732 7.26 -15.32 -9.60
N LEU A 733 6.12 -14.67 -9.41
CA LEU A 733 4.80 -15.32 -9.47
C LEU A 733 4.41 -15.78 -10.88
N GLY A 734 5.15 -15.36 -11.90
CA GLY A 734 4.98 -15.87 -13.26
C GLY A 734 5.55 -17.29 -13.42
N GLN A 735 6.62 -17.62 -12.70
CA GLN A 735 7.26 -18.95 -12.70
C GLN A 735 6.90 -19.76 -11.47
N ASP A 736 6.65 -19.11 -10.34
CA ASP A 736 6.36 -19.70 -9.05
C ASP A 736 5.07 -19.09 -8.44
N PRO A 737 3.90 -19.37 -9.01
CA PRO A 737 2.64 -18.80 -8.52
C PRO A 737 2.25 -19.29 -7.12
N GLN A 738 2.91 -20.33 -6.61
CA GLN A 738 2.69 -20.89 -5.27
C GLN A 738 3.72 -20.43 -4.25
N GLU A 739 4.63 -19.52 -4.60
CA GLU A 739 5.61 -18.90 -3.69
C GLU A 739 6.52 -19.91 -2.96
N ARG A 740 6.89 -21.02 -3.63
CA ARG A 740 7.74 -22.08 -3.06
C ARG A 740 9.23 -21.72 -3.05
N ASN A 741 9.65 -20.78 -3.89
CA ASN A 741 11.05 -20.44 -4.12
C ASN A 741 11.32 -18.98 -3.76
N GLU A 742 11.73 -18.76 -2.51
CA GLU A 742 12.12 -17.43 -2.03
C GLU A 742 13.42 -16.97 -2.69
N ILE A 743 13.46 -15.77 -3.25
CA ILE A 743 14.65 -15.13 -3.79
C ILE A 743 15.10 -14.06 -2.79
N THR A 744 16.12 -14.37 -2.00
CA THR A 744 16.72 -13.47 -1.01
C THR A 744 17.91 -12.69 -1.57
N ASP A 745 18.56 -13.20 -2.61
CA ASP A 745 19.59 -12.49 -3.36
C ASP A 745 18.95 -11.64 -4.46
N LEU A 746 18.63 -10.38 -4.12
CA LEU A 746 17.93 -9.44 -5.00
C LEU A 746 18.77 -9.06 -6.25
N THR A 747 20.08 -9.29 -6.22
CA THR A 747 20.97 -9.03 -7.37
C THR A 747 20.69 -9.95 -8.56
N ARG A 748 19.97 -11.04 -8.35
CA ARG A 748 19.55 -11.96 -9.42
C ARG A 748 18.45 -11.37 -10.31
N HIS A 749 17.66 -10.41 -9.78
CA HIS A 749 16.57 -9.73 -10.49
C HIS A 749 16.58 -8.23 -10.15
N PRO A 750 17.64 -7.51 -10.56
CA PRO A 750 17.89 -6.15 -10.10
C PRO A 750 16.79 -5.16 -10.53
N ILE A 751 16.24 -5.31 -11.74
CA ILE A 751 15.22 -4.39 -12.26
C ILE A 751 13.88 -4.57 -11.51
N ALA A 752 13.43 -5.82 -11.34
CA ALA A 752 12.20 -6.12 -10.61
C ALA A 752 12.33 -5.74 -9.12
N ALA A 753 13.45 -6.11 -8.50
CA ALA A 753 13.72 -5.76 -7.10
C ALA A 753 13.73 -4.23 -6.90
N ARG A 754 14.39 -3.49 -7.78
CA ARG A 754 14.47 -2.03 -7.70
C ARG A 754 13.11 -1.37 -7.91
N PHE A 755 12.33 -1.81 -8.89
CA PHE A 755 10.96 -1.34 -9.11
C PHE A 755 10.11 -1.48 -7.82
N LEU A 756 10.10 -2.69 -7.26
CA LEU A 756 9.32 -2.97 -6.05
C LEU A 756 9.82 -2.17 -4.84
N ARG A 757 11.14 -2.01 -4.71
CA ARG A 757 11.78 -1.24 -3.63
C ARG A 757 11.41 0.25 -3.69
N ILE A 758 11.45 0.84 -4.89
CA ILE A 758 11.08 2.24 -5.13
C ILE A 758 9.65 2.49 -4.68
N HIS A 759 8.71 1.67 -5.16
CA HIS A 759 7.29 1.84 -4.87
C HIS A 759 6.96 1.51 -3.41
N LEU A 760 7.60 0.50 -2.82
CA LEU A 760 7.43 0.20 -1.39
C LEU A 760 7.99 1.34 -0.52
N GLY A 761 9.13 1.92 -0.90
CA GLY A 761 9.70 3.07 -0.21
C GLY A 761 8.78 4.27 -0.24
N GLN A 762 8.16 4.58 -1.38
CA GLN A 762 7.16 5.64 -1.50
C GLN A 762 5.90 5.34 -0.67
N TYR A 763 5.40 4.12 -0.70
CA TYR A 763 4.27 3.71 0.13
C TYR A 763 4.55 3.87 1.63
N LEU A 764 5.72 3.44 2.10
CA LEU A 764 6.14 3.60 3.50
C LEU A 764 6.38 5.07 3.87
N GLY A 765 6.92 5.86 2.95
CA GLY A 765 7.18 7.27 3.15
C GLY A 765 5.94 8.15 3.04
N SER A 766 4.93 7.75 2.30
CA SER A 766 3.65 8.45 2.22
C SER A 766 2.91 8.48 3.55
N ARG A 767 3.18 7.51 4.45
CA ARG A 767 2.65 7.51 5.82
C ARG A 767 3.11 8.71 6.64
N ASP A 768 4.34 9.19 6.43
CA ASP A 768 4.86 10.35 7.14
C ASP A 768 4.38 11.68 6.56
N ARG A 769 3.96 11.64 5.31
CA ARG A 769 3.46 12.80 4.56
C ARG A 769 2.01 12.67 4.15
N GLY A 770 1.38 11.54 4.34
CA GLY A 770 0.12 11.01 3.86
C GLY A 770 -0.75 11.95 3.04
N HIS A 771 -1.67 11.50 2.26
CA HIS A 771 -2.77 12.34 1.76
C HIS A 771 -3.48 13.13 2.87
N TRP A 772 -3.08 12.92 4.10
CA TRP A 772 -3.22 13.69 5.32
C TRP A 772 -2.67 15.12 5.27
N TRP A 773 -1.94 15.48 4.22
CA TRP A 773 -1.53 16.88 4.04
C TRP A 773 -2.72 17.83 3.91
N GLN A 774 -3.91 17.30 3.56
CA GLN A 774 -5.15 18.03 3.63
C GLN A 774 -5.85 17.95 5.00
N ALA A 775 -5.46 16.97 5.83
CA ALA A 775 -5.99 16.86 7.18
C ALA A 775 -5.19 17.75 8.13
N THR A 776 -5.86 18.50 8.98
CA THR A 776 -5.23 19.31 10.00
C THR A 776 -4.43 18.44 10.99
N GLN A 777 -3.46 19.02 11.69
CA GLN A 777 -2.70 18.31 12.72
C GLN A 777 -3.63 17.74 13.81
N GLN A 778 -4.77 18.36 14.03
CA GLN A 778 -5.79 17.95 14.97
C GLN A 778 -6.55 16.70 14.50
N GLU A 779 -6.88 16.59 13.21
CA GLU A 779 -7.48 15.39 12.61
C GLU A 779 -6.52 14.20 12.62
N ARG A 780 -5.20 14.43 12.45
CA ARG A 780 -4.18 13.39 12.57
C ARG A 780 -4.03 12.84 14.00
N GLN A 781 -4.22 13.70 15.01
CA GLN A 781 -4.21 13.28 16.42
C GLN A 781 -5.47 12.51 16.79
N GLN A 782 -6.59 12.73 16.10
CA GLN A 782 -7.86 12.04 16.33
C GLN A 782 -7.86 10.58 15.84
N LEU A 783 -7.01 10.20 14.90
CA LEU A 783 -6.80 8.81 14.50
C LEU A 783 -5.77 8.07 15.40
N GLN A 784 -5.59 8.49 16.62
CA GLN A 784 -4.84 7.69 17.60
C GLN A 784 -5.59 6.39 17.86
N SER A 785 -4.83 5.29 18.00
CA SER A 785 -5.42 3.97 18.29
C SER A 785 -6.26 4.04 19.57
N GLU A 786 -7.57 3.95 19.40
CA GLU A 786 -8.49 3.72 20.50
C GLU A 786 -8.42 2.24 20.90
N GLN A 787 -8.64 1.96 22.17
CA GLN A 787 -8.66 0.60 22.68
C GLN A 787 -10.07 0.23 23.09
N ALA A 788 -10.52 -0.96 22.69
CA ALA A 788 -11.78 -1.51 23.13
C ALA A 788 -11.64 -2.11 24.54
N GLU A 789 -12.63 -1.92 25.38
CA GLU A 789 -12.71 -2.64 26.65
C GLU A 789 -13.05 -4.11 26.39
N MET A 790 -12.12 -4.99 26.73
CA MET A 790 -12.22 -6.44 26.54
C MET A 790 -12.75 -7.10 27.83
N ASP A 791 -14.07 -7.27 27.92
CA ASP A 791 -14.68 -8.04 29.01
C ASP A 791 -14.61 -9.57 28.77
N ASP A 792 -14.97 -10.36 29.78
CA ASP A 792 -14.90 -11.84 29.68
C ASP A 792 -15.92 -12.41 28.68
N THR A 793 -17.02 -11.70 28.43
CA THR A 793 -18.03 -12.10 27.44
C THR A 793 -17.48 -12.00 26.02
N ILE A 794 -16.83 -10.88 25.71
CA ILE A 794 -16.17 -10.66 24.41
C ILE A 794 -15.08 -11.70 24.21
N ARG A 795 -14.22 -11.91 25.23
CA ARG A 795 -13.17 -12.92 25.15
C ARG A 795 -13.74 -14.32 24.93
N ALA A 796 -14.84 -14.66 25.58
CA ALA A 796 -15.50 -15.95 25.38
C ALA A 796 -16.09 -16.10 23.96
N GLN A 797 -16.72 -15.04 23.44
CA GLN A 797 -17.26 -15.02 22.08
C GLN A 797 -16.15 -15.16 21.03
N LEU A 798 -15.04 -14.44 21.17
CA LEU A 798 -13.90 -14.52 20.26
C LEU A 798 -13.20 -15.89 20.32
N ARG A 799 -13.08 -16.49 21.51
CA ARG A 799 -12.56 -17.87 21.66
C ARG A 799 -13.44 -18.90 20.98
N ALA A 800 -14.77 -18.76 21.06
CA ALA A 800 -15.69 -19.67 20.41
C ALA A 800 -15.52 -19.68 18.89
N LEU A 801 -15.02 -18.58 18.32
CA LEU A 801 -14.69 -18.42 16.89
C LEU A 801 -13.26 -18.85 16.56
N GLY A 802 -12.50 -19.43 17.49
CA GLY A 802 -11.13 -19.87 17.24
C GLY A 802 -10.08 -18.76 17.34
N TYR A 803 -10.43 -17.56 17.77
CA TYR A 803 -9.45 -16.51 18.04
C TYR A 803 -8.81 -16.74 19.42
N ALA A 804 -7.55 -17.12 19.44
CA ALA A 804 -6.81 -17.30 20.67
C ALA A 804 -6.46 -15.95 21.31
N ASN A 805 -6.35 -15.94 22.62
CA ASN A 805 -6.10 -14.88 23.61
C ASN A 805 -5.20 -13.71 23.23
#